data_81c1496ee1115c8f2e75ace2727a6427
#
_entry.id   81c1496ee1115c8f2e75ace2727a6427
#
_cell.length_a   1.000
_cell.length_b   1.000
_cell.length_c   1.000
_cell.angle_alpha   90.00
_cell.angle_beta   90.00
_cell.angle_gamma   90.00
#
_symmetry.space_group_name_H-M   'P 1'
#
loop_
_entity.id
_entity.type
_entity.pdbx_description
1 polymer ?
#
loop_
_entity_poly.entity_id
_entity_poly.type
_entity_poly.pdbx_seq_one_letter_code
_entity_poly.pdbx_strand_id
1 'polypeptide(L)'
;MKNNFFDINSVAIIWASEAAWKIWNDLLKNLKNFKWKKMWVNPKWWHFEDITFYESIEKLPFIPDIAVITIPAKLVLDSLEECGKKWIKRVIIISAGFKETGNVEWEEAIISIAKKYDMRVLGPNCLGYIDAHKNLNLSFGWKEINPWNIAMISQSGAMAVALTDWASTMNLWFSKIISMWNKSDLNENDLLENLIDDDKTDVIVVYLESLENGREFYNITKKLTKKKPIILVKSGLSSRGQAAASSHTGALSWENKVLETAFRDAGIHTTTALEDFFLWAQAFSKSVWKDIPESLAIITNAGGPWVMATDHCEYNNVILKDFSVEQQAILKTNMPDASSMKNPIDIIGDATSVRYKDILENIVKLDENVGILLLLTPQTTTDVENIAGTIIDFEKQYPEYYLMASFMWAKSVDWARRFLRQNDVIEYDYPKKWIRAFWDLVKQKKWQKIPVQQEVEIIKIDENKKLEIETELQKQEKLCNYEIVSKIFKAYDVAFLEDKLANSIEDVEKIFDDAKNKLVAKIASKDIAHKTDCGWVVVWLATKKDAIDAFEWILKSVKSFHPDAQIDGVTFQEMLPKSKEIFIWMKRDSSFWDLLIIGMWWIFVNIYEDVYMKLSPVGKTEIREMFSHLKWYPILNWARWDTPIDFDSLVDIIFKIMSIFSTFKDIKEIDINPVFSNESDSIIVDAKFYL
;
A
#
# COMPACT_ATOMS: atom_id res chain seq x y z
N MET A 1 -26.53 3.57 -11.81
CA MET A 1 -25.28 3.45 -12.59
C MET A 1 -24.42 4.65 -12.21
N LYS A 2 -23.29 4.47 -11.55
CA LYS A 2 -22.34 5.58 -11.32
C LYS A 2 -21.90 6.06 -12.71
N ASN A 3 -22.03 7.36 -13.00
CA ASN A 3 -21.62 7.94 -14.26
C ASN A 3 -20.11 7.73 -14.45
N ASN A 4 -19.71 6.87 -15.39
CA ASN A 4 -18.31 6.65 -15.73
C ASN A 4 -17.73 7.97 -16.26
N PHE A 5 -16.81 8.60 -15.52
CA PHE A 5 -16.21 9.88 -15.87
C PHE A 5 -15.49 9.81 -17.24
N PHE A 6 -14.98 8.65 -17.62
CA PHE A 6 -14.16 8.44 -18.82
C PHE A 6 -14.97 8.18 -20.10
N ASP A 7 -16.27 8.07 -20.03
CA ASP A 7 -17.10 7.88 -21.25
C ASP A 7 -17.39 9.23 -21.91
N ILE A 8 -16.44 9.68 -22.74
CA ILE A 8 -16.44 10.99 -23.41
C ILE A 8 -16.42 10.80 -24.92
N ASN A 9 -17.43 11.35 -25.60
CA ASN A 9 -17.58 11.36 -27.06
C ASN A 9 -17.86 12.76 -27.62
N SER A 10 -18.00 13.76 -26.75
CA SER A 10 -18.17 15.16 -27.14
C SER A 10 -17.57 16.10 -26.08
N VAL A 11 -16.93 17.18 -26.55
CA VAL A 11 -16.15 18.11 -25.68
C VAL A 11 -16.55 19.56 -25.99
N ALA A 12 -16.70 20.37 -24.96
CA ALA A 12 -16.75 21.84 -25.09
C ALA A 12 -15.54 22.46 -24.38
N ILE A 13 -14.80 23.33 -25.07
CA ILE A 13 -13.71 24.11 -24.48
C ILE A 13 -14.22 25.53 -24.23
N ILE A 14 -14.18 25.96 -22.96
CA ILE A 14 -14.74 27.24 -22.53
C ILE A 14 -13.65 28.31 -22.56
N TRP A 15 -13.89 29.39 -23.32
CA TRP A 15 -13.03 30.55 -23.53
C TRP A 15 -11.74 30.25 -24.31
N ALA A 16 -11.84 29.45 -25.35
CA ALA A 16 -10.79 29.30 -26.33
C ALA A 16 -10.44 30.70 -26.94
N SER A 17 -9.17 31.08 -27.05
CA SER A 17 -8.69 32.36 -27.63
C SER A 17 -7.42 32.14 -28.47
N GLU A 18 -7.02 33.04 -29.38
CA GLU A 18 -5.94 32.84 -30.35
C GLU A 18 -4.50 33.09 -29.88
N ALA A 19 -4.27 33.66 -28.70
CA ALA A 19 -2.92 34.02 -28.30
C ALA A 19 -2.00 32.79 -28.19
N ALA A 20 -1.01 32.66 -29.05
CA ALA A 20 -0.15 31.48 -29.28
C ALA A 20 0.58 30.89 -28.06
N TRP A 21 0.66 31.63 -26.97
CA TRP A 21 1.31 31.24 -25.69
C TRP A 21 0.32 30.84 -24.58
N LYS A 22 -0.97 30.70 -24.85
CA LYS A 22 -1.97 30.37 -23.82
C LYS A 22 -2.34 28.90 -23.88
N ILE A 23 -2.65 28.31 -22.73
CA ILE A 23 -2.99 26.89 -22.48
C ILE A 23 -4.03 26.34 -23.48
N TRP A 24 -5.05 27.13 -23.83
CA TRP A 24 -6.11 26.70 -24.73
C TRP A 24 -5.64 26.48 -26.19
N ASN A 25 -4.54 27.11 -26.65
CA ASN A 25 -3.97 26.85 -27.97
C ASN A 25 -3.37 25.43 -28.05
N ASP A 26 -2.82 24.96 -26.93
CA ASP A 26 -2.37 23.57 -26.84
C ASP A 26 -3.55 22.62 -26.87
N LEU A 27 -4.68 22.93 -26.20
CA LEU A 27 -5.91 22.13 -26.28
C LEU A 27 -6.47 22.05 -27.71
N LEU A 28 -6.46 23.16 -28.47
CA LEU A 28 -6.85 23.17 -29.89
C LEU A 28 -6.00 22.19 -30.70
N LYS A 29 -4.68 22.28 -30.57
CA LYS A 29 -3.74 21.41 -31.30
C LYS A 29 -3.89 19.95 -30.88
N ASN A 30 -4.02 19.70 -29.57
CA ASN A 30 -4.13 18.38 -29.01
C ASN A 30 -5.42 17.65 -29.44
N LEU A 31 -6.49 18.40 -29.67
CA LEU A 31 -7.77 17.84 -30.13
C LEU A 31 -7.89 17.67 -31.65
N LYS A 32 -6.85 18.00 -32.44
CA LYS A 32 -6.87 17.89 -33.89
C LYS A 32 -7.24 16.47 -34.36
N ASN A 33 -6.70 15.46 -33.73
CA ASN A 33 -6.91 14.05 -34.07
C ASN A 33 -8.11 13.41 -33.37
N PHE A 34 -8.83 14.13 -32.49
CA PHE A 34 -10.03 13.63 -31.84
C PHE A 34 -11.18 13.59 -32.86
N LYS A 35 -11.73 12.39 -33.08
CA LYS A 35 -12.69 12.13 -34.18
C LYS A 35 -14.12 12.52 -33.89
N TRP A 36 -14.47 12.73 -32.62
CA TRP A 36 -15.83 13.04 -32.16
C TRP A 36 -16.10 14.54 -32.14
N LYS A 37 -17.25 14.94 -31.57
CA LYS A 37 -17.75 16.33 -31.63
C LYS A 37 -16.95 17.25 -30.71
N LYS A 38 -16.48 18.36 -31.25
CA LYS A 38 -15.75 19.42 -30.56
C LYS A 38 -16.50 20.74 -30.69
N MET A 39 -16.63 21.47 -29.60
CA MET A 39 -17.28 22.77 -29.53
C MET A 39 -16.39 23.76 -28.80
N TRP A 40 -16.37 24.96 -29.28
CA TRP A 40 -15.51 26.02 -28.77
C TRP A 40 -16.36 27.20 -28.34
N VAL A 41 -16.25 27.65 -27.12
CA VAL A 41 -17.01 28.74 -26.54
C VAL A 41 -16.09 29.94 -26.31
N ASN A 42 -16.42 31.11 -26.94
CA ASN A 42 -15.76 32.36 -26.63
C ASN A 42 -16.73 33.53 -26.89
N PRO A 43 -16.96 34.43 -25.91
CA PRO A 43 -17.84 35.60 -26.07
C PRO A 43 -17.31 36.62 -27.09
N LYS A 44 -16.01 36.61 -27.38
CA LYS A 44 -15.43 37.35 -28.48
C LYS A 44 -15.40 36.48 -29.71
N TRP A 45 -16.38 36.63 -30.57
CA TRP A 45 -16.60 35.82 -31.77
C TRP A 45 -15.36 35.75 -32.68
N TRP A 46 -14.96 34.50 -33.07
CA TRP A 46 -13.77 34.26 -33.87
C TRP A 46 -14.02 33.19 -34.92
N HIS A 47 -13.39 33.31 -36.07
CA HIS A 47 -13.17 32.24 -37.04
C HIS A 47 -11.69 31.85 -36.97
N PHE A 48 -11.40 30.60 -36.65
CA PHE A 48 -10.04 30.04 -36.70
C PHE A 48 -10.10 28.79 -37.59
N GLU A 49 -9.49 28.86 -38.77
CA GLU A 49 -9.58 27.79 -39.78
C GLU A 49 -11.04 27.33 -39.99
N ASP A 50 -11.32 26.01 -39.93
CA ASP A 50 -12.67 25.43 -40.07
C ASP A 50 -13.40 25.28 -38.70
N ILE A 51 -13.01 26.01 -37.67
CA ILE A 51 -13.56 25.86 -36.31
C ILE A 51 -14.69 26.88 -36.10
N THR A 52 -15.89 26.40 -35.73
CA THR A 52 -17.02 27.22 -35.31
C THR A 52 -17.01 27.49 -33.83
N PHE A 53 -17.01 28.79 -33.44
CA PHE A 53 -17.13 29.23 -32.06
C PHE A 53 -18.57 29.61 -31.72
N TYR A 54 -18.95 29.32 -30.48
CA TYR A 54 -20.22 29.71 -29.88
C TYR A 54 -19.99 30.84 -28.87
N GLU A 55 -20.90 31.82 -28.85
CA GLU A 55 -20.79 33.01 -27.99
C GLU A 55 -20.91 32.68 -26.49
N SER A 56 -21.68 31.65 -26.15
CA SER A 56 -21.93 31.20 -24.78
C SER A 56 -22.18 29.70 -24.68
N ILE A 57 -22.12 29.16 -23.50
CA ILE A 57 -22.43 27.76 -23.19
C ILE A 57 -23.91 27.47 -23.52
N GLU A 58 -24.80 28.42 -23.28
CA GLU A 58 -26.24 28.30 -23.61
C GLU A 58 -26.49 28.05 -25.09
N LYS A 59 -25.69 28.71 -25.96
CA LYS A 59 -25.83 28.60 -27.45
C LYS A 59 -25.24 27.34 -28.05
N LEU A 60 -24.65 26.44 -27.26
CA LEU A 60 -24.18 25.15 -27.74
C LEU A 60 -25.34 24.34 -28.36
N PRO A 61 -25.15 23.71 -29.55
CA PRO A 61 -26.22 23.04 -30.29
C PRO A 61 -26.70 21.74 -29.62
N PHE A 62 -25.90 21.16 -28.73
CA PHE A 62 -26.25 19.99 -27.94
C PHE A 62 -25.45 20.02 -26.60
N ILE A 63 -25.78 19.11 -25.71
CA ILE A 63 -25.11 18.97 -24.39
C ILE A 63 -23.82 18.15 -24.61
N PRO A 64 -22.62 18.70 -24.40
CA PRO A 64 -21.38 17.93 -24.46
C PRO A 64 -21.26 16.96 -23.28
N ASP A 65 -20.52 15.86 -23.45
CA ASP A 65 -20.24 14.91 -22.37
C ASP A 65 -19.34 15.51 -21.32
N ILE A 66 -18.45 16.45 -21.73
CA ILE A 66 -17.52 17.13 -20.84
C ILE A 66 -17.26 18.57 -21.29
N ALA A 67 -17.12 19.47 -20.33
CA ALA A 67 -16.62 20.83 -20.56
C ALA A 67 -15.24 21.00 -19.91
N VAL A 68 -14.37 21.78 -20.58
CA VAL A 68 -13.04 22.15 -20.06
C VAL A 68 -12.98 23.65 -19.88
N ILE A 69 -12.77 24.10 -18.65
CA ILE A 69 -12.72 25.53 -18.27
C ILE A 69 -11.26 25.97 -18.13
N THR A 70 -10.84 26.97 -18.92
CA THR A 70 -9.47 27.49 -18.99
C THR A 70 -9.40 29.00 -18.85
N ILE A 71 -10.22 29.59 -17.99
CA ILE A 71 -10.38 31.02 -17.80
C ILE A 71 -9.80 31.49 -16.46
N PRO A 72 -9.61 32.80 -16.25
CA PRO A 72 -9.20 33.31 -14.93
C PRO A 72 -10.14 32.87 -13.81
N ALA A 73 -9.58 32.49 -12.64
CA ALA A 73 -10.31 31.91 -11.52
C ALA A 73 -11.62 32.64 -11.15
N LYS A 74 -11.59 33.99 -11.16
CA LYS A 74 -12.74 34.85 -10.84
C LYS A 74 -13.98 34.65 -11.74
N LEU A 75 -13.81 34.04 -12.92
CA LEU A 75 -14.88 33.81 -13.88
C LEU A 75 -15.34 32.35 -13.91
N VAL A 76 -14.63 31.46 -13.18
CA VAL A 76 -14.88 30.01 -13.22
C VAL A 76 -16.24 29.67 -12.63
N LEU A 77 -16.63 30.30 -11.52
CA LEU A 77 -17.89 29.99 -10.84
C LEU A 77 -19.11 30.27 -11.74
N ASP A 78 -19.10 31.42 -12.43
CA ASP A 78 -20.18 31.78 -13.37
C ASP A 78 -20.25 30.75 -14.53
N SER A 79 -19.11 30.41 -15.11
CA SER A 79 -19.05 29.43 -16.20
C SER A 79 -19.45 28.03 -15.75
N LEU A 80 -19.12 27.64 -14.52
CA LEU A 80 -19.52 26.36 -13.94
C LEU A 80 -21.05 26.30 -13.70
N GLU A 81 -21.64 27.41 -13.23
CA GLU A 81 -23.09 27.57 -13.08
C GLU A 81 -23.80 27.48 -14.44
N GLU A 82 -23.25 28.10 -15.50
CA GLU A 82 -23.77 27.99 -16.86
C GLU A 82 -23.68 26.54 -17.39
N CYS A 83 -22.57 25.82 -17.14
CA CYS A 83 -22.45 24.40 -17.45
C CYS A 83 -23.57 23.59 -16.78
N GLY A 84 -23.84 23.84 -15.50
CA GLY A 84 -24.91 23.19 -14.76
C GLY A 84 -26.30 23.47 -15.35
N LYS A 85 -26.63 24.72 -15.68
CA LYS A 85 -27.88 25.10 -16.36
C LYS A 85 -28.04 24.43 -17.72
N LYS A 86 -26.92 24.18 -18.43
CA LYS A 86 -26.90 23.44 -19.71
C LYS A 86 -26.92 21.91 -19.54
N TRP A 87 -26.98 21.41 -18.31
CA TRP A 87 -26.98 19.97 -17.96
C TRP A 87 -25.67 19.23 -18.32
N ILE A 88 -24.56 19.93 -18.42
CA ILE A 88 -23.24 19.31 -18.60
C ILE A 88 -22.84 18.64 -17.27
N LYS A 89 -22.61 17.34 -17.31
CA LYS A 89 -22.40 16.55 -16.08
C LYS A 89 -20.95 16.35 -15.68
N ARG A 90 -20.02 16.61 -16.60
CA ARG A 90 -18.57 16.44 -16.34
C ARG A 90 -17.85 17.72 -16.71
N VAL A 91 -17.00 18.20 -15.80
CA VAL A 91 -16.23 19.43 -16.00
C VAL A 91 -14.78 19.21 -15.58
N ILE A 92 -13.84 19.72 -16.37
CA ILE A 92 -12.43 19.86 -15.99
C ILE A 92 -12.14 21.34 -15.79
N ILE A 93 -11.60 21.71 -14.63
CA ILE A 93 -11.17 23.08 -14.33
C ILE A 93 -9.64 23.11 -14.30
N ILE A 94 -9.03 23.58 -15.38
CA ILE A 94 -7.57 23.73 -15.49
C ILE A 94 -7.09 24.94 -14.71
N SER A 95 -7.91 25.97 -14.61
CA SER A 95 -7.60 27.26 -13.96
C SER A 95 -7.10 27.08 -12.53
N ALA A 96 -6.03 27.81 -12.18
CA ALA A 96 -5.49 27.93 -10.83
C ALA A 96 -5.97 29.23 -10.15
N GLY A 97 -5.77 29.37 -8.84
CA GLY A 97 -6.12 30.57 -8.06
C GLY A 97 -7.21 30.30 -7.02
N PHE A 98 -7.28 29.07 -6.49
CA PHE A 98 -8.25 28.62 -5.51
C PHE A 98 -7.58 28.36 -4.14
N LYS A 99 -7.82 27.23 -3.49
CA LYS A 99 -7.30 26.88 -2.16
C LYS A 99 -5.78 26.99 -2.06
N GLU A 100 -5.04 26.64 -3.12
CA GLU A 100 -3.58 26.73 -3.17
C GLU A 100 -3.05 28.18 -3.10
N THR A 101 -3.92 29.16 -3.32
CA THR A 101 -3.61 30.60 -3.16
C THR A 101 -4.36 31.24 -1.99
N GLY A 102 -5.04 30.41 -1.16
CA GLY A 102 -5.81 30.87 0.00
C GLY A 102 -7.29 31.19 -0.27
N ASN A 103 -7.78 31.03 -1.52
CA ASN A 103 -9.19 31.27 -1.88
C ASN A 103 -10.05 30.03 -1.62
N VAL A 104 -10.16 29.61 -0.36
CA VAL A 104 -10.92 28.43 0.07
C VAL A 104 -12.40 28.54 -0.27
N GLU A 105 -13.02 29.71 -0.07
CA GLU A 105 -14.44 29.96 -0.33
C GLU A 105 -14.81 29.71 -1.80
N TRP A 106 -13.90 29.99 -2.74
CA TRP A 106 -14.17 29.72 -4.16
C TRP A 106 -14.17 28.24 -4.47
N GLU A 107 -13.34 27.48 -3.79
CA GLU A 107 -13.31 26.02 -3.95
C GLU A 107 -14.57 25.38 -3.34
N GLU A 108 -15.03 25.85 -2.19
CA GLU A 108 -16.31 25.45 -1.58
C GLU A 108 -17.51 25.78 -2.48
N ALA A 109 -17.45 26.92 -3.18
CA ALA A 109 -18.45 27.29 -4.15
C ALA A 109 -18.49 26.33 -5.34
N ILE A 110 -17.32 25.87 -5.85
CA ILE A 110 -17.25 24.84 -6.89
C ILE A 110 -18.00 23.57 -6.42
N ILE A 111 -17.72 23.09 -5.22
CA ILE A 111 -18.37 21.90 -4.64
C ILE A 111 -19.88 22.09 -4.55
N SER A 112 -20.33 23.27 -4.12
CA SER A 112 -21.74 23.60 -3.95
C SER A 112 -22.47 23.62 -5.31
N ILE A 113 -21.88 24.22 -6.34
CA ILE A 113 -22.45 24.26 -7.71
C ILE A 113 -22.46 22.84 -8.30
N ALA A 114 -21.38 22.07 -8.14
CA ALA A 114 -21.31 20.70 -8.61
C ALA A 114 -22.44 19.84 -8.01
N LYS A 115 -22.65 19.92 -6.70
CA LYS A 115 -23.75 19.22 -6.03
C LYS A 115 -25.12 19.68 -6.50
N LYS A 116 -25.36 21.00 -6.66
CA LYS A 116 -26.62 21.58 -7.10
C LYS A 116 -27.09 21.02 -8.43
N TYR A 117 -26.16 20.80 -9.37
CA TYR A 117 -26.46 20.35 -10.73
C TYR A 117 -26.11 18.88 -11.00
N ASP A 118 -25.73 18.13 -9.94
CA ASP A 118 -25.27 16.73 -10.04
C ASP A 118 -24.17 16.60 -11.10
N MET A 119 -23.13 17.43 -10.98
CA MET A 119 -21.95 17.44 -11.83
C MET A 119 -20.78 16.79 -11.13
N ARG A 120 -19.83 16.25 -11.91
CA ARG A 120 -18.53 15.80 -11.43
C ARG A 120 -17.43 16.70 -11.97
N VAL A 121 -16.54 17.15 -11.10
CA VAL A 121 -15.51 18.15 -11.42
C VAL A 121 -14.11 17.59 -11.15
N LEU A 122 -13.26 17.57 -12.18
CA LEU A 122 -11.84 17.29 -12.07
C LEU A 122 -11.05 18.60 -11.92
N GLY A 123 -10.26 18.72 -10.90
CA GLY A 123 -9.53 19.93 -10.51
C GLY A 123 -10.24 20.69 -9.38
N PRO A 124 -10.08 22.02 -9.25
CA PRO A 124 -9.32 22.93 -10.10
C PRO A 124 -7.80 22.75 -10.04
N ASN A 125 -7.07 23.62 -10.76
CA ASN A 125 -5.61 23.66 -10.77
C ASN A 125 -4.98 22.33 -11.21
N CYS A 126 -5.45 21.75 -12.32
CA CYS A 126 -4.95 20.50 -12.88
C CYS A 126 -4.41 20.67 -14.30
N LEU A 127 -3.54 19.76 -14.76
CA LEU A 127 -3.06 19.76 -16.15
C LEU A 127 -4.12 19.27 -17.12
N GLY A 128 -5.13 18.54 -16.66
CA GLY A 128 -6.19 18.00 -17.48
C GLY A 128 -6.22 16.47 -17.53
N TYR A 129 -6.83 15.95 -18.61
CA TYR A 129 -7.13 14.54 -18.81
C TYR A 129 -6.76 14.10 -20.24
N ILE A 130 -6.23 12.89 -20.37
CA ILE A 130 -5.93 12.26 -21.66
C ILE A 130 -6.52 10.85 -21.68
N ASP A 131 -7.16 10.50 -22.81
CA ASP A 131 -7.48 9.13 -23.21
C ASP A 131 -6.80 8.84 -24.56
N ALA A 132 -5.70 8.09 -24.50
CA ALA A 132 -4.90 7.84 -25.69
C ALA A 132 -5.62 6.97 -26.72
N HIS A 133 -6.46 6.02 -26.31
CA HIS A 133 -7.22 5.16 -27.21
C HIS A 133 -8.32 5.92 -27.98
N LYS A 134 -8.80 7.02 -27.42
CA LYS A 134 -9.76 7.93 -28.07
C LYS A 134 -9.08 9.07 -28.83
N ASN A 135 -7.75 9.20 -28.78
CA ASN A 135 -7.03 10.41 -29.19
C ASN A 135 -7.60 11.69 -28.57
N LEU A 136 -8.09 11.57 -27.33
CA LEU A 136 -8.66 12.65 -26.56
C LEU A 136 -7.60 13.22 -25.65
N ASN A 137 -7.10 14.43 -25.94
CA ASN A 137 -6.11 15.11 -25.10
C ASN A 137 -6.67 16.45 -24.63
N LEU A 138 -7.21 16.47 -23.42
CA LEU A 138 -7.75 17.63 -22.72
C LEU A 138 -6.73 18.20 -21.73
N SER A 139 -5.45 18.29 -22.14
CA SER A 139 -4.36 18.79 -21.32
C SER A 139 -3.50 19.80 -22.06
N PHE A 140 -2.68 20.53 -21.30
CA PHE A 140 -1.69 21.45 -21.86
C PHE A 140 -0.23 20.98 -21.64
N GLY A 141 -0.04 19.75 -21.14
CA GLY A 141 1.28 19.25 -20.77
C GLY A 141 1.96 18.34 -21.80
N TRP A 142 1.19 17.67 -22.68
CA TRP A 142 1.71 16.64 -23.58
C TRP A 142 1.18 16.79 -25.00
N LYS A 143 2.05 16.52 -25.99
CA LYS A 143 1.68 16.66 -27.41
C LYS A 143 1.32 15.33 -28.07
N GLU A 144 2.08 14.28 -27.82
CA GLU A 144 1.89 12.97 -28.44
C GLU A 144 1.93 11.87 -27.39
N ILE A 145 0.91 11.04 -27.34
CA ILE A 145 0.81 9.87 -26.47
C ILE A 145 0.24 8.72 -27.29
N ASN A 146 1.04 7.67 -27.47
CA ASN A 146 0.57 6.47 -28.12
C ASN A 146 -0.30 5.64 -27.16
N PRO A 147 -1.35 4.99 -27.65
CA PRO A 147 -2.21 4.17 -26.81
C PRO A 147 -1.50 2.90 -26.34
N TRP A 148 -1.59 2.63 -25.05
CA TRP A 148 -1.11 1.42 -24.39
C TRP A 148 -2.00 1.08 -23.20
N ASN A 149 -1.51 0.35 -22.21
CA ASN A 149 -2.30 -0.24 -21.14
C ASN A 149 -2.02 0.32 -19.71
N ILE A 150 -1.26 1.42 -19.58
CA ILE A 150 -0.97 2.04 -18.29
C ILE A 150 -1.90 3.24 -18.07
N ALA A 151 -2.67 3.26 -16.97
CA ALA A 151 -3.32 4.49 -16.52
C ALA A 151 -2.45 5.20 -15.47
N MET A 152 -2.26 6.50 -15.64
CA MET A 152 -1.56 7.36 -14.68
C MET A 152 -2.53 8.29 -13.97
N ILE A 153 -2.50 8.29 -12.65
CA ILE A 153 -3.16 9.28 -11.80
C ILE A 153 -2.07 10.06 -11.05
N SER A 154 -2.01 11.37 -11.21
CA SER A 154 -1.00 12.19 -10.54
C SER A 154 -1.59 13.40 -9.85
N GLN A 155 -1.28 13.54 -8.56
CA GLN A 155 -1.60 14.74 -7.79
C GLN A 155 -0.62 15.89 -8.06
N SER A 156 0.52 15.64 -8.75
CA SER A 156 1.47 16.65 -9.17
C SER A 156 1.51 16.77 -10.69
N GLY A 157 1.20 17.95 -11.22
CA GLY A 157 1.27 18.23 -12.65
C GLY A 157 2.70 18.11 -13.18
N ALA A 158 3.67 18.71 -12.49
CA ALA A 158 5.08 18.65 -12.89
C ALA A 158 5.62 17.23 -12.91
N MET A 159 5.26 16.42 -11.91
CA MET A 159 5.62 15.00 -11.87
C MET A 159 5.00 14.23 -13.05
N ALA A 160 3.73 14.47 -13.36
CA ALA A 160 3.09 13.81 -14.47
C ALA A 160 3.79 14.11 -15.82
N VAL A 161 4.20 15.37 -16.05
CA VAL A 161 4.98 15.76 -17.25
C VAL A 161 6.32 15.03 -17.27
N ALA A 162 7.09 15.08 -16.18
CA ALA A 162 8.39 14.43 -16.10
C ALA A 162 8.30 12.91 -16.30
N LEU A 163 7.28 12.28 -15.71
CA LEU A 163 7.02 10.84 -15.84
C LEU A 163 6.69 10.46 -17.29
N THR A 164 5.91 11.27 -17.98
CA THR A 164 5.53 11.02 -19.38
C THR A 164 6.71 11.19 -20.32
N ASP A 165 7.53 12.22 -20.12
CA ASP A 165 8.74 12.46 -20.90
C ASP A 165 9.71 11.28 -20.76
N TRP A 166 9.98 10.84 -19.56
CA TRP A 166 10.84 9.69 -19.31
C TRP A 166 10.24 8.40 -19.89
N ALA A 167 8.94 8.13 -19.71
CA ALA A 167 8.29 6.94 -20.24
C ALA A 167 8.45 6.79 -21.74
N SER A 168 8.44 7.90 -22.49
CA SER A 168 8.67 7.92 -23.93
C SER A 168 10.05 7.35 -24.31
N THR A 169 11.08 7.60 -23.50
CA THR A 169 12.45 7.07 -23.72
C THR A 169 12.54 5.57 -23.47
N MET A 170 11.60 5.00 -22.70
CA MET A 170 11.51 3.60 -22.37
C MET A 170 10.50 2.82 -23.24
N ASN A 171 9.94 3.47 -24.26
CA ASN A 171 8.85 2.95 -25.07
C ASN A 171 7.66 2.50 -24.22
N LEU A 172 7.34 3.29 -23.17
CA LEU A 172 6.19 3.07 -22.32
C LEU A 172 5.11 4.12 -22.64
N TRP A 173 3.90 3.67 -22.83
CA TRP A 173 2.79 4.49 -23.24
C TRP A 173 1.56 4.29 -22.32
N PHE A 174 0.55 5.12 -22.49
CA PHE A 174 -0.55 5.20 -21.54
C PHE A 174 -1.89 4.90 -22.19
N SER A 175 -2.79 4.31 -21.42
CA SER A 175 -4.22 4.28 -21.75
C SER A 175 -4.87 5.61 -21.41
N LYS A 176 -4.60 6.09 -20.18
CA LYS A 176 -5.12 7.34 -19.65
C LYS A 176 -4.07 8.07 -18.82
N ILE A 177 -4.11 9.41 -18.83
CA ILE A 177 -3.36 10.25 -17.90
C ILE A 177 -4.33 11.23 -17.27
N ILE A 178 -4.38 11.24 -15.94
CA ILE A 178 -5.30 12.02 -15.15
C ILE A 178 -4.49 12.85 -14.16
N SER A 179 -4.51 14.18 -14.35
CA SER A 179 -3.92 15.10 -13.40
C SER A 179 -4.99 15.61 -12.45
N MET A 180 -4.77 15.44 -11.16
CA MET A 180 -5.64 16.00 -10.12
C MET A 180 -4.76 16.75 -9.11
N TRP A 181 -5.16 17.95 -8.70
CA TRP A 181 -4.38 18.71 -7.72
C TRP A 181 -5.22 19.03 -6.48
N ASN A 182 -6.17 19.99 -6.58
CA ASN A 182 -6.93 20.43 -5.42
C ASN A 182 -7.98 19.42 -4.93
N LYS A 183 -8.46 18.52 -5.78
CA LYS A 183 -9.44 17.47 -5.45
C LYS A 183 -10.74 18.01 -4.83
N SER A 184 -11.31 19.05 -5.42
CA SER A 184 -12.51 19.68 -4.86
C SER A 184 -13.75 18.77 -4.88
N ASP A 185 -13.90 17.93 -5.93
CA ASP A 185 -14.98 16.94 -6.05
C ASP A 185 -14.41 15.55 -6.35
N LEU A 186 -13.81 15.35 -7.54
CA LEU A 186 -13.18 14.09 -7.86
C LEU A 186 -11.84 13.94 -7.15
N ASN A 187 -11.70 12.82 -6.45
CA ASN A 187 -10.47 12.44 -5.79
C ASN A 187 -9.92 11.11 -6.33
N GLU A 188 -8.84 10.61 -5.75
CA GLU A 188 -8.20 9.35 -6.15
C GLU A 188 -9.15 8.15 -6.08
N ASN A 189 -10.08 8.12 -5.12
CA ASN A 189 -11.02 7.01 -4.94
C ASN A 189 -11.99 6.91 -6.12
N ASP A 190 -12.58 8.03 -6.51
CA ASP A 190 -13.48 8.10 -7.67
C ASP A 190 -12.78 7.64 -8.95
N LEU A 191 -11.54 8.11 -9.16
CA LEU A 191 -10.77 7.79 -10.36
C LEU A 191 -10.36 6.32 -10.42
N LEU A 192 -9.90 5.76 -9.30
CA LEU A 192 -9.55 4.35 -9.18
C LEU A 192 -10.78 3.44 -9.36
N GLU A 193 -11.93 3.79 -8.79
CA GLU A 193 -13.17 3.04 -8.96
C GLU A 193 -13.58 2.96 -10.45
N ASN A 194 -13.44 4.07 -11.18
CA ASN A 194 -13.73 4.10 -12.62
C ASN A 194 -12.76 3.24 -13.45
N LEU A 195 -11.54 2.94 -12.96
CA LEU A 195 -10.56 2.11 -13.65
C LEU A 195 -10.74 0.61 -13.39
N ILE A 196 -11.60 0.19 -12.46
CA ILE A 196 -11.80 -1.23 -12.13
C ILE A 196 -12.20 -2.03 -13.38
N ASP A 197 -13.14 -1.50 -14.15
CA ASP A 197 -13.73 -2.17 -15.30
C ASP A 197 -13.29 -1.54 -16.64
N ASP A 198 -12.25 -0.71 -16.65
CA ASP A 198 -11.68 -0.14 -17.88
C ASP A 198 -10.84 -1.19 -18.62
N ASP A 199 -11.33 -1.69 -19.76
CA ASP A 199 -10.71 -2.74 -20.58
C ASP A 199 -9.43 -2.30 -21.32
N LYS A 200 -9.11 -1.02 -21.31
CA LYS A 200 -7.91 -0.45 -21.92
C LYS A 200 -6.76 -0.26 -20.95
N THR A 201 -7.01 -0.49 -19.68
CA THR A 201 -6.01 -0.32 -18.62
C THR A 201 -5.73 -1.65 -17.93
N ASP A 202 -4.48 -2.07 -17.90
CA ASP A 202 -4.02 -3.27 -17.20
C ASP A 202 -3.17 -2.94 -15.96
N VAL A 203 -2.49 -1.79 -15.96
CA VAL A 203 -1.61 -1.34 -14.89
C VAL A 203 -1.97 0.08 -14.49
N ILE A 204 -1.99 0.35 -13.20
CA ILE A 204 -2.28 1.69 -12.69
C ILE A 204 -1.07 2.22 -11.95
N VAL A 205 -0.62 3.41 -12.32
CA VAL A 205 0.47 4.13 -11.66
C VAL A 205 -0.07 5.39 -11.00
N VAL A 206 0.25 5.59 -9.73
CA VAL A 206 -0.34 6.67 -8.92
C VAL A 206 0.74 7.46 -8.20
N TYR A 207 0.69 8.78 -8.30
CA TYR A 207 1.48 9.69 -7.48
C TYR A 207 0.56 10.50 -6.57
N LEU A 208 0.72 10.36 -5.24
CA LEU A 208 -0.11 11.03 -4.23
C LEU A 208 0.72 11.81 -3.22
N GLU A 209 0.24 13.00 -2.87
CA GLU A 209 0.75 13.84 -1.79
C GLU A 209 -0.15 13.78 -0.55
N SER A 210 -1.46 13.68 -0.74
CA SER A 210 -2.47 13.51 0.30
C SER A 210 -3.45 12.40 -0.05
N LEU A 211 -4.16 11.89 0.95
CA LEU A 211 -5.23 10.90 0.81
C LEU A 211 -6.48 11.45 1.52
N GLU A 212 -7.62 11.50 0.81
CA GLU A 212 -8.84 12.12 1.35
C GLU A 212 -9.61 11.18 2.29
N ASN A 213 -9.86 9.96 1.83
CA ASN A 213 -10.58 8.94 2.59
C ASN A 213 -9.82 7.61 2.53
N GLY A 214 -9.00 7.34 3.53
CA GLY A 214 -8.12 6.17 3.57
C GLY A 214 -8.88 4.84 3.55
N ARG A 215 -10.03 4.79 4.21
CA ARG A 215 -10.86 3.58 4.24
C ARG A 215 -11.46 3.24 2.89
N GLU A 216 -12.04 4.20 2.22
CA GLU A 216 -12.61 4.02 0.89
C GLU A 216 -11.51 3.64 -0.10
N PHE A 217 -10.36 4.32 -0.02
CA PHE A 217 -9.17 3.99 -0.78
C PHE A 217 -8.76 2.53 -0.59
N TYR A 218 -8.65 2.06 0.64
CA TYR A 218 -8.30 0.67 0.94
C TYR A 218 -9.31 -0.31 0.34
N ASN A 219 -10.61 -0.06 0.49
CA ASN A 219 -11.66 -0.95 0.00
C ASN A 219 -11.67 -1.04 -1.54
N ILE A 220 -11.48 0.09 -2.22
CA ILE A 220 -11.41 0.16 -3.68
C ILE A 220 -10.13 -0.53 -4.17
N THR A 221 -8.98 -0.18 -3.60
CA THR A 221 -7.69 -0.69 -4.04
C THR A 221 -7.53 -2.18 -3.77
N LYS A 222 -8.04 -2.70 -2.65
CA LYS A 222 -8.06 -4.14 -2.34
C LYS A 222 -8.82 -4.95 -3.40
N LYS A 223 -9.90 -4.41 -3.96
CA LYS A 223 -10.65 -5.04 -5.07
C LYS A 223 -9.90 -4.87 -6.40
N LEU A 224 -9.37 -3.68 -6.63
CA LEU A 224 -8.71 -3.32 -7.88
C LEU A 224 -7.41 -4.10 -8.08
N THR A 225 -6.58 -4.26 -7.05
CA THR A 225 -5.31 -5.00 -7.12
C THR A 225 -5.47 -6.50 -7.39
N LYS A 226 -6.67 -7.06 -7.14
CA LYS A 226 -7.01 -8.43 -7.57
C LYS A 226 -7.18 -8.56 -9.09
N LYS A 227 -7.47 -7.46 -9.78
CA LYS A 227 -7.60 -7.42 -11.23
C LYS A 227 -6.36 -6.81 -11.90
N LYS A 228 -5.87 -5.70 -11.37
CA LYS A 228 -4.82 -4.85 -11.97
C LYS A 228 -3.82 -4.41 -10.92
N PRO A 229 -2.50 -4.55 -11.15
CA PRO A 229 -1.49 -4.04 -10.24
C PRO A 229 -1.59 -2.51 -10.11
N ILE A 230 -1.39 -2.03 -8.89
CA ILE A 230 -1.24 -0.61 -8.59
C ILE A 230 0.18 -0.35 -8.11
N ILE A 231 0.85 0.59 -8.75
CA ILE A 231 2.16 1.10 -8.34
C ILE A 231 1.96 2.51 -7.79
N LEU A 232 2.34 2.73 -6.53
CA LEU A 232 2.10 3.97 -5.82
C LEU A 232 3.41 4.62 -5.36
N VAL A 233 3.61 5.86 -5.72
CA VAL A 233 4.56 6.77 -5.08
C VAL A 233 3.79 7.72 -4.17
N LYS A 234 4.00 7.59 -2.86
CA LYS A 234 3.47 8.51 -1.86
C LYS A 234 4.58 9.44 -1.37
N SER A 235 4.45 10.73 -1.64
CA SER A 235 5.34 11.75 -1.10
C SER A 235 4.89 12.24 0.27
N GLY A 236 5.75 12.94 0.99
CA GLY A 236 5.42 13.50 2.30
C GLY A 236 5.35 12.44 3.42
N LEU A 237 6.13 11.35 3.33
CA LEU A 237 6.18 10.33 4.37
C LEU A 237 7.08 10.71 5.56
N SER A 238 8.03 11.62 5.39
CA SER A 238 8.85 12.11 6.52
C SER A 238 8.26 13.37 7.13
N SER A 239 8.63 13.68 8.38
CA SER A 239 8.19 14.91 9.07
C SER A 239 8.51 16.17 8.29
N ARG A 240 9.70 16.24 7.70
CA ARG A 240 10.11 17.36 6.84
C ARG A 240 9.39 17.33 5.48
N GLY A 241 9.15 16.14 4.92
CA GLY A 241 8.39 15.97 3.68
C GLY A 241 6.94 16.38 3.84
N GLN A 242 6.31 16.07 4.96
CA GLN A 242 4.94 16.51 5.28
C GLN A 242 4.87 18.03 5.51
N ALA A 243 5.85 18.62 6.20
CA ALA A 243 5.95 20.05 6.36
C ALA A 243 6.14 20.78 5.01
N ALA A 244 6.83 20.14 4.05
CA ALA A 244 6.97 20.64 2.69
C ALA A 244 5.69 20.47 1.85
N ALA A 245 4.94 19.40 2.08
CA ALA A 245 3.67 19.12 1.38
C ALA A 245 2.47 19.87 1.99
N SER A 246 2.51 20.12 3.31
CA SER A 246 1.46 20.87 4.02
C SER A 246 2.07 21.73 5.11
N SER A 247 1.64 22.97 5.20
CA SER A 247 2.02 23.87 6.30
C SER A 247 1.38 23.50 7.66
N HIS A 248 0.77 22.32 7.83
CA HIS A 248 0.04 21.93 9.04
C HIS A 248 0.16 20.44 9.38
N THR A 249 0.53 20.16 10.62
CA THR A 249 0.31 19.06 11.57
C THR A 249 1.53 18.22 11.98
N GLY A 250 1.66 18.05 13.32
CA GLY A 250 2.81 17.45 13.98
C GLY A 250 2.55 16.09 14.65
N ALA A 251 1.94 15.09 13.97
CA ALA A 251 1.76 13.75 14.53
C ALA A 251 2.21 12.69 13.50
N LEU A 252 3.47 12.20 13.60
CA LEU A 252 4.17 11.91 12.34
C LEU A 252 4.68 10.49 12.12
N SER A 253 4.97 9.72 13.14
CA SER A 253 5.62 8.41 12.91
C SER A 253 4.63 7.25 12.76
N TRP A 254 3.52 7.29 13.46
CA TRP A 254 2.50 6.23 13.42
C TRP A 254 1.59 6.30 12.21
N GLU A 255 1.18 7.49 11.77
CA GLU A 255 0.34 7.69 10.58
C GLU A 255 0.97 7.08 9.33
N ASN A 256 2.29 7.16 9.18
CA ASN A 256 3.01 6.57 8.06
C ASN A 256 3.02 5.04 8.11
N LYS A 257 3.21 4.43 9.28
CA LYS A 257 3.15 2.97 9.45
C LYS A 257 1.75 2.43 9.16
N VAL A 258 0.70 3.21 9.49
CA VAL A 258 -0.69 2.87 9.16
C VAL A 258 -0.92 2.91 7.65
N LEU A 259 -0.44 3.96 6.96
CA LEU A 259 -0.50 4.08 5.51
C LEU A 259 0.21 2.92 4.81
N GLU A 260 1.44 2.62 5.21
CA GLU A 260 2.23 1.50 4.67
C GLU A 260 1.52 0.16 4.89
N THR A 261 0.92 -0.03 6.06
CA THR A 261 0.10 -1.21 6.36
C THR A 261 -1.10 -1.30 5.44
N ALA A 262 -1.86 -0.21 5.27
CA ALA A 262 -3.02 -0.16 4.39
C ALA A 262 -2.65 -0.48 2.94
N PHE A 263 -1.56 0.09 2.44
CA PHE A 263 -1.10 -0.16 1.07
C PHE A 263 -0.66 -1.62 0.88
N ARG A 264 0.12 -2.17 1.81
CA ARG A 264 0.54 -3.57 1.79
C ARG A 264 -0.68 -4.52 1.84
N ASP A 265 -1.61 -4.29 2.76
CA ASP A 265 -2.78 -5.15 2.96
C ASP A 265 -3.80 -5.03 1.81
N ALA A 266 -3.74 -3.93 1.04
CA ALA A 266 -4.48 -3.77 -0.21
C ALA A 266 -3.76 -4.35 -1.44
N GLY A 267 -2.54 -4.89 -1.29
CA GLY A 267 -1.75 -5.43 -2.40
C GLY A 267 -1.18 -4.37 -3.35
N ILE A 268 -0.93 -3.17 -2.85
CA ILE A 268 -0.34 -2.05 -3.61
C ILE A 268 1.18 -2.15 -3.55
N HIS A 269 1.84 -1.99 -4.69
CA HIS A 269 3.30 -1.87 -4.78
C HIS A 269 3.71 -0.42 -4.50
N THR A 270 4.34 -0.18 -3.36
CA THR A 270 4.77 1.16 -2.95
C THR A 270 6.26 1.37 -3.10
N THR A 271 6.66 2.56 -3.54
CA THR A 271 8.06 2.99 -3.58
C THR A 271 8.19 4.48 -3.29
N THR A 272 9.37 4.87 -2.78
CA THR A 272 9.78 6.27 -2.65
C THR A 272 10.76 6.68 -3.77
N ALA A 273 11.25 5.72 -4.55
CA ALA A 273 12.19 5.93 -5.64
C ALA A 273 11.45 5.94 -6.99
N LEU A 274 11.59 7.01 -7.75
CA LEU A 274 10.97 7.14 -9.07
C LEU A 274 11.50 6.10 -10.07
N GLU A 275 12.77 5.70 -9.93
CA GLU A 275 13.33 4.65 -10.76
C GLU A 275 12.58 3.32 -10.59
N ASP A 276 12.26 2.92 -9.36
CA ASP A 276 11.51 1.69 -9.10
C ASP A 276 10.09 1.76 -9.66
N PHE A 277 9.45 2.93 -9.57
CA PHE A 277 8.13 3.18 -10.12
C PHE A 277 8.05 2.83 -11.60
N PHE A 278 9.03 3.29 -12.36
CA PHE A 278 9.11 3.01 -13.79
C PHE A 278 9.46 1.57 -14.13
N LEU A 279 10.38 0.99 -13.37
CA LEU A 279 10.77 -0.41 -13.53
C LEU A 279 9.58 -1.34 -13.39
N TRP A 280 8.77 -1.12 -12.36
CA TRP A 280 7.55 -1.89 -12.13
C TRP A 280 6.50 -1.61 -13.20
N ALA A 281 6.30 -0.35 -13.61
CA ALA A 281 5.38 -0.01 -14.68
C ALA A 281 5.72 -0.76 -15.98
N GLN A 282 7.00 -0.82 -16.35
CA GLN A 282 7.48 -1.58 -17.51
C GLN A 282 7.26 -3.09 -17.34
N ALA A 283 7.71 -3.65 -16.23
CA ALA A 283 7.59 -5.08 -15.96
C ALA A 283 6.13 -5.54 -15.96
N PHE A 284 5.26 -4.82 -15.23
CA PHE A 284 3.85 -5.18 -15.14
C PHE A 284 3.13 -5.00 -16.46
N SER A 285 3.30 -3.87 -17.16
CA SER A 285 2.57 -3.59 -18.42
C SER A 285 2.88 -4.56 -19.55
N LYS A 286 4.11 -5.07 -19.59
CA LYS A 286 4.56 -6.04 -20.60
C LYS A 286 4.34 -7.51 -20.21
N SER A 287 3.83 -7.77 -19.01
CA SER A 287 3.70 -9.12 -18.46
C SER A 287 2.26 -9.51 -18.08
N VAL A 288 1.27 -8.65 -18.35
CA VAL A 288 -0.12 -8.88 -17.93
C VAL A 288 -0.69 -10.18 -18.44
N TRP A 289 -0.39 -10.52 -19.70
CA TRP A 289 -0.87 -11.73 -20.38
C TRP A 289 0.01 -12.96 -20.20
N LYS A 290 1.21 -12.81 -19.61
CA LYS A 290 2.15 -13.92 -19.41
C LYS A 290 1.84 -14.67 -18.11
N ASP A 291 2.03 -15.97 -18.12
CA ASP A 291 2.09 -16.74 -16.88
C ASP A 291 3.47 -16.56 -16.24
N ILE A 292 3.52 -15.81 -15.14
CA ILE A 292 4.78 -15.48 -14.47
C ILE A 292 5.28 -16.71 -13.70
N PRO A 293 6.45 -17.26 -14.05
CA PRO A 293 7.02 -18.40 -13.36
C PRO A 293 7.50 -18.03 -11.95
N GLU A 294 7.54 -19.02 -11.05
CA GLU A 294 8.04 -18.80 -9.69
C GLU A 294 9.56 -18.90 -9.56
N SER A 295 10.23 -19.46 -10.57
CA SER A 295 11.69 -19.65 -10.59
C SER A 295 12.32 -19.01 -11.80
N LEU A 296 13.63 -18.75 -11.71
CA LEU A 296 14.42 -18.00 -12.66
C LEU A 296 15.60 -18.82 -13.16
N ALA A 297 15.88 -18.77 -14.47
CA ALA A 297 17.14 -19.16 -15.10
C ALA A 297 17.94 -17.92 -15.48
N ILE A 298 19.18 -17.84 -15.05
CA ILE A 298 20.11 -16.78 -15.43
C ILE A 298 21.04 -17.32 -16.51
N ILE A 299 21.09 -16.67 -17.67
CA ILE A 299 22.02 -16.97 -18.78
C ILE A 299 23.00 -15.82 -18.89
N THR A 300 24.28 -16.13 -18.93
CA THR A 300 25.32 -15.10 -18.94
C THR A 300 26.55 -15.52 -19.76
N ASN A 301 27.26 -14.51 -20.27
CA ASN A 301 28.59 -14.68 -20.90
C ASN A 301 29.73 -14.19 -19.99
N ALA A 302 29.47 -13.88 -18.70
CA ALA A 302 30.49 -13.29 -17.82
C ALA A 302 30.30 -13.64 -16.35
N GLY A 303 31.37 -14.05 -15.65
CA GLY A 303 31.33 -14.53 -14.27
C GLY A 303 30.96 -13.50 -13.22
N GLY A 304 31.53 -12.30 -13.23
CA GLY A 304 31.29 -11.30 -12.19
C GLY A 304 29.82 -10.88 -12.01
N PRO A 305 29.12 -10.49 -13.08
CA PRO A 305 27.73 -10.07 -13.02
C PRO A 305 26.76 -11.13 -12.50
N TRP A 306 26.99 -12.42 -12.83
CA TRP A 306 26.05 -13.45 -12.40
C TRP A 306 26.17 -13.79 -10.90
N VAL A 307 27.37 -13.63 -10.30
CA VAL A 307 27.51 -13.76 -8.85
C VAL A 307 26.66 -12.69 -8.14
N MET A 308 26.76 -11.44 -8.58
CA MET A 308 25.93 -10.36 -8.04
C MET A 308 24.43 -10.60 -8.25
N ALA A 309 24.03 -11.13 -9.40
CA ALA A 309 22.65 -11.47 -9.68
C ALA A 309 22.13 -12.58 -8.73
N THR A 310 22.96 -13.60 -8.48
CA THR A 310 22.62 -14.69 -7.54
C THR A 310 22.43 -14.16 -6.13
N ASP A 311 23.33 -13.30 -5.63
CA ASP A 311 23.20 -12.65 -4.32
C ASP A 311 21.87 -11.86 -4.25
N HIS A 312 21.54 -11.12 -5.29
CA HIS A 312 20.29 -10.38 -5.34
C HIS A 312 19.04 -11.28 -5.40
N CYS A 313 19.12 -12.45 -6.01
CA CYS A 313 18.04 -13.44 -5.96
C CYS A 313 17.80 -13.91 -4.53
N GLU A 314 18.88 -14.25 -3.81
CA GLU A 314 18.78 -14.67 -2.40
C GLU A 314 18.21 -13.57 -1.51
N TYR A 315 18.73 -12.34 -1.60
CA TYR A 315 18.23 -11.19 -0.82
C TYR A 315 16.75 -10.85 -1.08
N ASN A 316 16.23 -11.17 -2.26
CA ASN A 316 14.84 -10.92 -2.63
C ASN A 316 13.96 -12.18 -2.59
N ASN A 317 14.46 -13.32 -2.11
CA ASN A 317 13.77 -14.60 -2.11
C ASN A 317 13.28 -15.06 -3.49
N VAL A 318 14.03 -14.73 -4.55
CA VAL A 318 13.79 -15.22 -5.90
C VAL A 318 14.42 -16.61 -6.04
N ILE A 319 13.60 -17.58 -6.39
CA ILE A 319 14.04 -18.97 -6.53
C ILE A 319 14.80 -19.13 -7.85
N LEU A 320 16.07 -19.55 -7.78
CA LEU A 320 16.80 -19.99 -8.94
C LEU A 320 16.42 -21.45 -9.26
N LYS A 321 16.15 -21.74 -10.53
CA LYS A 321 15.80 -23.08 -10.98
C LYS A 321 17.00 -24.00 -10.87
N ASP A 322 16.86 -25.10 -10.12
CA ASP A 322 17.82 -26.20 -10.14
C ASP A 322 17.53 -27.13 -11.33
N PHE A 323 18.49 -27.31 -12.23
CA PHE A 323 18.35 -28.21 -13.38
C PHE A 323 18.89 -29.59 -13.06
N SER A 324 18.07 -30.62 -13.35
CA SER A 324 18.50 -32.03 -13.23
C SER A 324 19.68 -32.35 -14.22
N VAL A 325 20.31 -33.49 -14.01
CA VAL A 325 21.40 -33.93 -14.90
C VAL A 325 20.91 -34.09 -16.35
N GLU A 326 19.70 -34.60 -16.53
CA GLU A 326 19.04 -34.76 -17.83
C GLU A 326 18.78 -33.41 -18.49
N GLN A 327 18.24 -32.46 -17.71
CA GLN A 327 17.98 -31.09 -18.16
C GLN A 327 19.29 -30.37 -18.54
N GLN A 328 20.33 -30.49 -17.70
CA GLN A 328 21.66 -29.96 -18.02
C GLN A 328 22.22 -30.56 -19.30
N ALA A 329 21.99 -31.85 -19.61
CA ALA A 329 22.41 -32.47 -20.87
C ALA A 329 21.64 -31.86 -22.06
N ILE A 330 20.37 -31.56 -21.96
CA ILE A 330 19.60 -30.85 -22.99
C ILE A 330 20.16 -29.44 -23.19
N LEU A 331 20.35 -28.68 -22.11
CA LEU A 331 20.91 -27.34 -22.15
C LEU A 331 22.33 -27.30 -22.78
N LYS A 332 23.10 -28.36 -22.59
CA LYS A 332 24.48 -28.50 -23.13
C LYS A 332 24.54 -28.71 -24.64
N THR A 333 23.42 -29.01 -25.32
CA THR A 333 23.38 -29.23 -26.75
C THR A 333 23.89 -28.00 -27.52
N ASN A 334 24.88 -28.18 -28.38
CA ASN A 334 25.58 -27.13 -29.15
C ASN A 334 26.37 -26.12 -28.29
N MET A 335 26.62 -26.43 -27.00
CA MET A 335 27.42 -25.57 -26.14
C MET A 335 28.86 -26.04 -26.03
N PRO A 336 29.83 -25.13 -25.87
CA PRO A 336 31.25 -25.49 -25.65
C PRO A 336 31.41 -26.35 -24.38
N ASP A 337 32.44 -27.22 -24.38
CA ASP A 337 32.75 -28.07 -23.23
C ASP A 337 33.01 -27.31 -21.96
N ALA A 338 33.61 -26.14 -22.04
CA ALA A 338 33.91 -25.27 -20.91
C ALA A 338 32.68 -24.55 -20.34
N SER A 339 31.51 -24.53 -21.04
CA SER A 339 30.29 -23.89 -20.54
C SER A 339 29.69 -24.68 -19.40
N SER A 340 29.08 -23.97 -18.43
CA SER A 340 28.36 -24.54 -17.29
C SER A 340 26.86 -24.45 -17.49
N MET A 341 26.14 -25.58 -17.31
CA MET A 341 24.67 -25.64 -17.40
C MET A 341 23.99 -25.66 -16.03
N LYS A 342 24.75 -25.46 -14.95
CA LYS A 342 24.17 -25.13 -13.64
C LYS A 342 23.63 -23.70 -13.69
N ASN A 343 22.60 -23.43 -12.92
CA ASN A 343 22.09 -22.07 -12.84
C ASN A 343 22.92 -21.28 -11.79
N PRO A 344 23.52 -20.15 -12.18
CA PRO A 344 23.52 -19.47 -13.48
C PRO A 344 24.20 -20.28 -14.61
N ILE A 345 23.58 -20.22 -15.80
CA ILE A 345 24.09 -20.89 -17.02
C ILE A 345 25.17 -20.00 -17.63
N ASP A 346 26.42 -20.48 -17.62
CA ASP A 346 27.54 -19.75 -18.21
C ASP A 346 27.82 -20.26 -19.65
N ILE A 347 27.56 -19.42 -20.64
CA ILE A 347 27.77 -19.69 -22.06
C ILE A 347 29.11 -19.16 -22.59
N ILE A 348 29.96 -18.67 -21.68
CA ILE A 348 31.34 -18.20 -21.90
C ILE A 348 31.43 -16.87 -22.68
N GLY A 349 32.52 -16.12 -22.39
CA GLY A 349 32.72 -14.74 -22.83
C GLY A 349 32.77 -14.51 -24.36
N ASP A 350 33.11 -15.50 -25.15
CA ASP A 350 33.12 -15.44 -26.63
C ASP A 350 31.76 -15.79 -27.25
N ALA A 351 30.68 -15.82 -26.47
CA ALA A 351 29.37 -16.18 -26.95
C ALA A 351 28.88 -15.24 -28.05
N THR A 352 28.51 -15.81 -29.19
CA THR A 352 27.87 -15.12 -30.32
C THR A 352 26.38 -15.22 -30.27
N SER A 353 25.69 -14.50 -31.16
CA SER A 353 24.22 -14.55 -31.31
C SER A 353 23.70 -15.98 -31.53
N VAL A 354 24.45 -16.82 -32.24
CA VAL A 354 24.10 -18.24 -32.47
C VAL A 354 24.05 -19.00 -31.15
N ARG A 355 25.02 -18.79 -30.27
CA ARG A 355 25.06 -19.47 -28.96
C ARG A 355 23.93 -19.02 -28.04
N TYR A 356 23.57 -17.73 -28.06
CA TYR A 356 22.39 -17.23 -27.38
C TYR A 356 21.10 -17.85 -27.94
N LYS A 357 20.97 -17.99 -29.23
CA LYS A 357 19.85 -18.68 -29.86
C LYS A 357 19.75 -20.13 -29.41
N ASP A 358 20.84 -20.89 -29.49
CA ASP A 358 20.88 -22.31 -29.15
C ASP A 358 20.47 -22.53 -27.68
N ILE A 359 20.98 -21.73 -26.73
CA ILE A 359 20.65 -21.89 -25.32
C ILE A 359 19.15 -21.54 -25.04
N LEU A 360 18.60 -20.50 -25.67
CA LEU A 360 17.19 -20.15 -25.56
C LEU A 360 16.30 -21.25 -26.12
N GLU A 361 16.63 -21.81 -27.30
CA GLU A 361 15.91 -22.94 -27.89
C GLU A 361 16.01 -24.20 -27.00
N ASN A 362 17.15 -24.42 -26.34
CA ASN A 362 17.34 -25.55 -25.44
C ASN A 362 16.47 -25.36 -24.15
N ILE A 363 16.29 -24.15 -23.66
CA ILE A 363 15.32 -23.88 -22.53
C ILE A 363 13.90 -24.23 -22.96
N VAL A 364 13.49 -23.86 -24.18
CA VAL A 364 12.16 -24.21 -24.70
C VAL A 364 11.95 -25.74 -24.74
N LYS A 365 13.01 -26.52 -25.12
CA LYS A 365 12.93 -27.98 -25.13
C LYS A 365 12.75 -28.64 -23.75
N LEU A 366 13.02 -27.91 -22.67
CA LEU A 366 12.74 -28.41 -21.32
C LEU A 366 11.24 -28.50 -21.01
N ASP A 367 10.41 -27.79 -21.77
CA ASP A 367 8.96 -27.69 -21.58
C ASP A 367 8.55 -27.33 -20.13
N GLU A 368 9.30 -26.40 -19.54
CA GLU A 368 9.07 -25.91 -18.18
C GLU A 368 8.83 -24.41 -18.14
N ASN A 369 7.90 -23.99 -17.27
CA ASN A 369 7.65 -22.59 -17.02
C ASN A 369 8.75 -22.00 -16.11
N VAL A 370 9.78 -21.43 -16.72
CA VAL A 370 10.91 -20.77 -16.03
C VAL A 370 11.12 -19.36 -16.58
N GLY A 371 11.36 -18.38 -15.70
CA GLY A 371 11.72 -17.02 -16.10
C GLY A 371 13.16 -16.98 -16.62
N ILE A 372 13.43 -16.17 -17.62
CA ILE A 372 14.74 -16.07 -18.25
C ILE A 372 15.33 -14.69 -18.01
N LEU A 373 16.50 -14.62 -17.37
CA LEU A 373 17.33 -13.42 -17.29
C LEU A 373 18.55 -13.57 -18.16
N LEU A 374 18.65 -12.78 -19.21
CA LEU A 374 19.84 -12.68 -20.04
C LEU A 374 20.77 -11.58 -19.55
N LEU A 375 21.92 -11.95 -19.02
CA LEU A 375 22.99 -11.02 -18.63
C LEU A 375 24.05 -10.99 -19.72
N LEU A 376 24.23 -9.84 -20.34
CA LEU A 376 25.27 -9.62 -21.34
C LEU A 376 26.28 -8.59 -20.85
N THR A 377 27.57 -9.00 -20.85
CA THR A 377 28.71 -8.09 -20.68
C THR A 377 29.44 -8.00 -22.02
N PRO A 378 29.52 -6.82 -22.64
CA PRO A 378 30.17 -6.70 -23.93
C PRO A 378 31.69 -6.91 -23.82
N GLN A 379 32.20 -7.86 -24.57
CA GLN A 379 33.62 -8.11 -24.79
C GLN A 379 34.00 -7.78 -26.24
N THR A 380 35.25 -7.75 -26.57
CA THR A 380 35.69 -7.41 -27.93
C THR A 380 35.12 -8.32 -29.02
N THR A 381 34.79 -9.56 -28.67
CA THR A 381 34.21 -10.57 -29.56
C THR A 381 32.69 -10.65 -29.48
N THR A 382 32.05 -9.87 -28.59
CA THR A 382 30.61 -9.92 -28.39
C THR A 382 29.87 -9.13 -29.48
N ASP A 383 29.07 -9.81 -30.27
CA ASP A 383 28.22 -9.23 -31.30
C ASP A 383 26.89 -8.77 -30.70
N VAL A 384 26.96 -7.64 -30.01
CA VAL A 384 25.85 -7.09 -29.21
C VAL A 384 24.57 -6.86 -30.03
N GLU A 385 24.71 -6.39 -31.27
CA GLU A 385 23.59 -6.05 -32.16
C GLU A 385 22.82 -7.28 -32.60
N ASN A 386 23.53 -8.32 -33.07
CA ASN A 386 22.89 -9.56 -33.48
C ASN A 386 22.33 -10.36 -32.29
N ILE A 387 22.96 -10.28 -31.11
CA ILE A 387 22.41 -10.87 -29.89
C ILE A 387 21.08 -10.18 -29.54
N ALA A 388 21.01 -8.87 -29.62
CA ALA A 388 19.73 -8.15 -29.38
C ALA A 388 18.66 -8.58 -30.39
N GLY A 389 19.02 -8.74 -31.67
CA GLY A 389 18.10 -9.28 -32.70
C GLY A 389 17.62 -10.69 -32.36
N THR A 390 18.49 -11.57 -31.91
CA THR A 390 18.16 -12.95 -31.48
C THR A 390 17.16 -12.95 -30.32
N ILE A 391 17.32 -12.05 -29.34
CA ILE A 391 16.40 -11.92 -28.19
C ILE A 391 15.04 -11.45 -28.67
N ILE A 392 14.99 -10.47 -29.57
CA ILE A 392 13.73 -9.97 -30.15
C ILE A 392 12.98 -11.07 -30.93
N ASP A 393 13.71 -11.85 -31.71
CA ASP A 393 13.14 -12.96 -32.48
C ASP A 393 12.60 -14.05 -31.55
N PHE A 394 13.31 -14.36 -30.46
CA PHE A 394 12.84 -15.28 -29.45
C PHE A 394 11.55 -14.79 -28.79
N GLU A 395 11.47 -13.54 -28.35
CA GLU A 395 10.28 -12.96 -27.71
C GLU A 395 9.06 -12.96 -28.66
N LYS A 396 9.28 -12.78 -29.98
CA LYS A 396 8.23 -12.88 -31.00
C LYS A 396 7.78 -14.31 -31.25
N GLN A 397 8.69 -15.26 -31.20
CA GLN A 397 8.40 -16.66 -31.49
C GLN A 397 7.80 -17.40 -30.30
N TYR A 398 8.18 -17.01 -29.07
CA TYR A 398 7.79 -17.64 -27.81
C TYR A 398 7.27 -16.58 -26.81
N PRO A 399 6.19 -15.85 -27.13
CA PRO A 399 5.69 -14.75 -26.32
C PRO A 399 5.18 -15.17 -24.93
N GLU A 400 4.92 -16.46 -24.71
CA GLU A 400 4.51 -17.05 -23.43
C GLU A 400 5.65 -17.08 -22.40
N TYR A 401 6.92 -17.14 -22.84
CA TYR A 401 8.05 -17.12 -21.91
C TYR A 401 8.26 -15.74 -21.32
N TYR A 402 8.56 -15.72 -20.03
CA TYR A 402 8.92 -14.48 -19.34
C TYR A 402 10.42 -14.25 -19.48
N LEU A 403 10.79 -13.36 -20.39
CA LEU A 403 12.18 -13.03 -20.69
C LEU A 403 12.48 -11.57 -20.36
N MET A 404 13.62 -11.33 -19.74
CA MET A 404 14.20 -10.01 -19.53
C MET A 404 15.68 -9.98 -19.86
N ALA A 405 16.16 -8.85 -20.35
CA ALA A 405 17.55 -8.63 -20.71
C ALA A 405 18.20 -7.60 -19.78
N SER A 406 19.47 -7.84 -19.44
CA SER A 406 20.33 -6.84 -18.79
C SER A 406 21.66 -6.76 -19.56
N PHE A 407 21.73 -5.76 -20.42
CA PHE A 407 22.94 -5.45 -21.17
C PHE A 407 23.78 -4.45 -20.37
N MET A 408 24.82 -4.93 -19.72
CA MET A 408 25.61 -4.15 -18.78
C MET A 408 26.52 -3.16 -19.49
N TRP A 409 26.81 -2.05 -18.82
CA TRP A 409 27.56 -0.88 -19.24
C TRP A 409 26.75 0.11 -20.10
N ALA A 410 27.41 1.16 -20.59
CA ALA A 410 26.72 2.28 -21.22
C ALA A 410 26.96 2.33 -22.76
N LYS A 411 28.10 2.84 -23.17
CA LYS A 411 28.29 3.25 -24.56
C LYS A 411 28.25 2.08 -25.58
N SER A 412 28.83 0.95 -25.25
CA SER A 412 28.95 -0.20 -26.17
C SER A 412 27.63 -0.96 -26.37
N VAL A 413 26.68 -0.80 -25.50
CA VAL A 413 25.38 -1.51 -25.54
C VAL A 413 24.19 -0.57 -25.73
N ASP A 414 24.37 0.76 -25.74
CA ASP A 414 23.30 1.75 -25.74
C ASP A 414 22.33 1.61 -26.92
N TRP A 415 22.88 1.36 -28.13
CA TRP A 415 22.06 1.09 -29.31
C TRP A 415 21.19 -0.17 -29.12
N ALA A 416 21.82 -1.28 -28.72
CA ALA A 416 21.11 -2.55 -28.52
C ALA A 416 20.05 -2.47 -27.44
N ARG A 417 20.31 -1.76 -26.33
CA ARG A 417 19.33 -1.51 -25.27
C ARG A 417 18.11 -0.75 -25.79
N ARG A 418 18.33 0.32 -26.58
CA ARG A 418 17.25 1.06 -27.22
C ARG A 418 16.47 0.18 -28.20
N PHE A 419 17.18 -0.64 -28.99
CA PHE A 419 16.58 -1.54 -29.95
C PHE A 419 15.71 -2.62 -29.28
N LEU A 420 16.15 -3.20 -28.16
CA LEU A 420 15.36 -4.12 -27.33
C LEU A 420 14.07 -3.44 -26.83
N ARG A 421 14.18 -2.23 -26.25
CA ARG A 421 13.02 -1.49 -25.74
C ARG A 421 12.01 -1.14 -26.82
N GLN A 422 12.47 -0.72 -28.00
CA GLN A 422 11.62 -0.39 -29.16
C GLN A 422 10.88 -1.61 -29.70
N ASN A 423 11.37 -2.81 -29.44
CA ASN A 423 10.74 -4.08 -29.81
C ASN A 423 10.10 -4.78 -28.61
N ASP A 424 9.69 -4.01 -27.60
CA ASP A 424 8.93 -4.46 -26.43
C ASP A 424 9.61 -5.47 -25.51
N VAL A 425 10.91 -5.74 -25.67
CA VAL A 425 11.69 -6.55 -24.71
C VAL A 425 11.90 -5.74 -23.42
N ILE A 426 11.68 -6.38 -22.27
CA ILE A 426 11.97 -5.78 -20.96
C ILE A 426 13.49 -5.72 -20.78
N GLU A 427 14.04 -4.51 -20.68
CA GLU A 427 15.49 -4.30 -20.57
C GLU A 427 15.80 -3.33 -19.41
N TYR A 428 16.76 -3.71 -18.58
CA TYR A 428 17.31 -2.89 -17.51
C TYR A 428 18.83 -2.89 -17.52
N ASP A 429 19.42 -1.80 -17.01
CA ASP A 429 20.87 -1.60 -16.99
C ASP A 429 21.63 -2.51 -16.01
N TYR A 430 20.96 -2.97 -14.92
CA TYR A 430 21.57 -3.80 -13.88
C TYR A 430 20.63 -4.91 -13.41
N PRO A 431 21.18 -6.11 -13.09
CA PRO A 431 20.39 -7.26 -12.67
C PRO A 431 19.57 -7.04 -11.37
N LYS A 432 20.08 -6.23 -10.44
CA LYS A 432 19.36 -5.90 -9.19
C LYS A 432 17.94 -5.36 -9.42
N LYS A 433 17.81 -4.41 -10.36
CA LYS A 433 16.52 -3.78 -10.68
C LYS A 433 15.54 -4.83 -11.21
N TRP A 434 16.05 -5.67 -12.06
CA TRP A 434 15.32 -6.72 -12.72
C TRP A 434 14.80 -7.79 -11.75
N ILE A 435 15.67 -8.29 -10.87
CA ILE A 435 15.32 -9.31 -9.87
C ILE A 435 14.22 -8.81 -8.95
N ARG A 436 14.31 -7.54 -8.53
CA ARG A 436 13.26 -6.91 -7.72
C ARG A 436 11.92 -6.83 -8.46
N ALA A 437 11.93 -6.37 -9.72
CA ALA A 437 10.71 -6.30 -10.53
C ALA A 437 10.07 -7.69 -10.74
N PHE A 438 10.87 -8.71 -11.00
CA PHE A 438 10.41 -10.09 -11.12
C PHE A 438 9.76 -10.60 -9.82
N TRP A 439 10.40 -10.39 -8.68
CA TRP A 439 9.85 -10.78 -7.40
C TRP A 439 8.49 -10.13 -7.11
N ASP A 440 8.36 -8.84 -7.43
CA ASP A 440 7.10 -8.13 -7.23
C ASP A 440 6.01 -8.60 -8.20
N LEU A 441 6.36 -9.00 -9.42
CA LEU A 441 5.44 -9.70 -10.34
C LEU A 441 4.96 -11.04 -9.76
N VAL A 442 5.87 -11.85 -9.24
CA VAL A 442 5.50 -13.13 -8.59
C VAL A 442 4.56 -12.90 -7.41
N LYS A 443 4.87 -11.90 -6.57
CA LYS A 443 3.99 -11.52 -5.45
C LYS A 443 2.61 -11.08 -5.94
N GLN A 444 2.55 -10.27 -6.99
CA GLN A 444 1.28 -9.81 -7.57
C GLN A 444 0.45 -10.99 -8.09
N LYS A 445 1.06 -11.94 -8.78
CA LYS A 445 0.35 -13.14 -9.27
C LYS A 445 -0.16 -14.01 -8.10
N LYS A 446 0.66 -14.18 -7.05
CA LYS A 446 0.21 -14.87 -5.83
C LYS A 446 -0.94 -14.13 -5.16
N TRP A 447 -0.85 -12.80 -5.02
CA TRP A 447 -1.92 -11.96 -4.49
C TRP A 447 -3.22 -12.10 -5.27
N GLN A 448 -3.18 -12.11 -6.60
CA GLN A 448 -4.35 -12.26 -7.45
C GLN A 448 -5.05 -13.63 -7.30
N LYS A 449 -4.28 -14.69 -6.99
CA LYS A 449 -4.80 -16.04 -6.74
C LYS A 449 -5.48 -16.21 -5.37
N ILE A 450 -5.18 -15.36 -4.39
CA ILE A 450 -5.85 -15.37 -3.08
C ILE A 450 -7.29 -14.91 -3.27
N PRO A 451 -8.30 -15.71 -2.90
CA PRO A 451 -9.70 -15.28 -3.01
C PRO A 451 -9.95 -13.96 -2.26
N VAL A 452 -10.87 -13.16 -2.79
CA VAL A 452 -11.37 -12.02 -2.02
C VAL A 452 -12.02 -12.57 -0.78
N GLN A 453 -11.47 -12.23 0.39
CA GLN A 453 -12.02 -12.72 1.64
C GLN A 453 -13.47 -12.27 1.82
N GLN A 454 -14.30 -13.21 2.27
CA GLN A 454 -15.62 -12.89 2.81
C GLN A 454 -15.45 -11.98 4.02
N GLU A 455 -16.48 -11.18 4.32
CA GLU A 455 -16.48 -10.38 5.53
C GLU A 455 -16.18 -11.27 6.75
N VAL A 456 -15.23 -10.84 7.56
CA VAL A 456 -14.86 -11.57 8.78
C VAL A 456 -16.02 -11.42 9.78
N GLU A 457 -16.68 -12.53 10.08
CA GLU A 457 -17.72 -12.54 11.12
C GLU A 457 -17.06 -12.43 12.50
N ILE A 458 -17.30 -11.31 13.18
CA ILE A 458 -16.87 -11.09 14.56
C ILE A 458 -17.78 -11.85 15.53
N ILE A 459 -17.25 -12.18 16.70
CA ILE A 459 -18.03 -12.81 17.78
C ILE A 459 -19.10 -11.83 18.28
N LYS A 460 -20.35 -12.28 18.28
CA LYS A 460 -21.48 -11.53 18.82
C LYS A 460 -21.83 -12.06 20.20
N ILE A 461 -22.11 -11.15 21.12
CA ILE A 461 -22.67 -11.48 22.46
C ILE A 461 -24.16 -11.18 22.50
N ASP A 462 -24.82 -11.65 23.57
CA ASP A 462 -26.21 -11.35 23.81
C ASP A 462 -26.46 -9.82 23.86
N GLU A 463 -27.51 -9.33 23.18
CA GLU A 463 -27.79 -7.91 23.05
C GLU A 463 -28.08 -7.23 24.40
N ASN A 464 -28.65 -7.94 25.38
CA ASN A 464 -28.91 -7.35 26.72
C ASN A 464 -27.59 -7.14 27.46
N LYS A 465 -26.65 -8.12 27.37
CA LYS A 465 -25.31 -7.99 27.95
C LYS A 465 -24.53 -6.86 27.27
N LYS A 466 -24.66 -6.72 25.97
CA LYS A 466 -24.03 -5.64 25.21
C LYS A 466 -24.53 -4.27 25.67
N LEU A 467 -25.84 -4.09 25.76
CA LEU A 467 -26.46 -2.83 26.20
C LEU A 467 -26.09 -2.47 27.65
N GLU A 468 -25.98 -3.48 28.51
CA GLU A 468 -25.53 -3.29 29.89
C GLU A 468 -24.09 -2.76 29.93
N ILE A 469 -23.18 -3.39 29.18
CA ILE A 469 -21.78 -2.97 29.08
C ILE A 469 -21.68 -1.56 28.47
N GLU A 470 -22.39 -1.27 27.37
CA GLU A 470 -22.42 0.07 26.75
C GLU A 470 -22.88 1.15 27.74
N THR A 471 -23.89 0.84 28.54
CA THR A 471 -24.40 1.77 29.58
C THR A 471 -23.37 2.04 30.68
N GLU A 472 -22.54 1.04 31.00
CA GLU A 472 -21.47 1.19 31.99
C GLU A 472 -20.24 1.91 31.39
N LEU A 473 -19.91 1.67 30.13
CA LEU A 473 -18.83 2.38 29.42
C LEU A 473 -19.09 3.89 29.35
N GLN A 474 -20.34 4.31 29.11
CA GLN A 474 -20.73 5.72 29.08
C GLN A 474 -20.54 6.46 30.41
N LYS A 475 -20.41 5.74 31.51
CA LYS A 475 -20.17 6.33 32.86
C LYS A 475 -18.64 6.46 33.15
N GLN A 476 -17.80 5.90 32.32
CA GLN A 476 -16.34 6.00 32.48
C GLN A 476 -15.81 7.28 31.82
N GLU A 477 -14.65 7.74 32.27
CA GLU A 477 -14.02 8.95 31.69
C GLU A 477 -13.05 8.59 30.54
N LYS A 478 -11.77 8.38 30.86
CA LYS A 478 -10.72 8.11 29.88
C LYS A 478 -10.24 6.66 29.86
N LEU A 479 -10.25 6.01 31.02
CA LEU A 479 -9.76 4.66 31.22
C LEU A 479 -10.84 3.83 31.91
N CYS A 480 -11.17 2.68 31.34
CA CYS A 480 -12.10 1.76 31.98
C CYS A 480 -11.53 1.19 33.28
N ASN A 481 -12.37 1.06 34.31
CA ASN A 481 -11.99 0.38 35.52
C ASN A 481 -11.89 -1.14 35.29
N TYR A 482 -11.21 -1.83 36.21
CA TYR A 482 -11.00 -3.27 36.11
C TYR A 482 -12.31 -4.08 36.05
N GLU A 483 -13.34 -3.66 36.80
CA GLU A 483 -14.63 -4.38 36.86
C GLU A 483 -15.30 -4.47 35.48
N ILE A 484 -15.30 -3.37 34.72
CA ILE A 484 -15.87 -3.32 33.36
C ILE A 484 -15.04 -4.16 32.41
N VAL A 485 -13.69 -4.06 32.48
CA VAL A 485 -12.80 -4.89 31.65
C VAL A 485 -13.02 -6.37 31.93
N SER A 486 -13.11 -6.77 33.19
CA SER A 486 -13.39 -8.15 33.62
C SER A 486 -14.77 -8.62 33.11
N LYS A 487 -15.80 -7.75 33.18
CA LYS A 487 -17.15 -8.06 32.70
C LYS A 487 -17.16 -8.27 31.18
N ILE A 488 -16.46 -7.45 30.43
CA ILE A 488 -16.28 -7.59 28.97
C ILE A 488 -15.58 -8.91 28.66
N PHE A 489 -14.48 -9.23 29.34
CA PHE A 489 -13.76 -10.47 29.10
C PHE A 489 -14.60 -11.70 29.39
N LYS A 490 -15.37 -11.71 30.50
CA LYS A 490 -16.31 -12.78 30.82
C LYS A 490 -17.41 -12.92 29.78
N ALA A 491 -17.92 -11.82 29.21
CA ALA A 491 -18.95 -11.84 28.18
C ALA A 491 -18.47 -12.47 26.86
N TYR A 492 -17.18 -12.36 26.54
CA TYR A 492 -16.55 -12.94 25.35
C TYR A 492 -15.76 -14.23 25.63
N ASP A 493 -15.83 -14.75 26.85
CA ASP A 493 -15.06 -15.94 27.28
C ASP A 493 -13.56 -15.79 26.96
N VAL A 494 -12.99 -14.64 27.31
CA VAL A 494 -11.55 -14.37 27.17
C VAL A 494 -10.82 -14.91 28.39
N ALA A 495 -9.72 -15.65 28.16
CA ALA A 495 -8.88 -16.11 29.25
C ALA A 495 -8.02 -14.96 29.81
N PHE A 496 -8.25 -14.61 31.05
CA PHE A 496 -7.50 -13.54 31.75
C PHE A 496 -7.25 -13.88 33.22
N LEU A 497 -6.21 -13.33 33.77
CA LEU A 497 -5.86 -13.52 35.15
C LEU A 497 -6.60 -12.50 36.02
N GLU A 498 -7.40 -12.99 36.97
CA GLU A 498 -8.20 -12.10 37.81
C GLU A 498 -7.35 -11.37 38.83
N ASP A 499 -7.55 -10.04 38.93
CA ASP A 499 -6.98 -9.21 39.99
C ASP A 499 -7.86 -9.29 41.24
N LYS A 500 -7.27 -9.54 42.39
CA LYS A 500 -7.92 -9.43 43.70
C LYS A 500 -7.45 -8.17 44.42
N LEU A 501 -8.34 -7.19 44.58
CA LEU A 501 -8.04 -5.91 45.22
C LEU A 501 -7.97 -6.09 46.75
N ALA A 502 -6.92 -5.57 47.36
CA ALA A 502 -6.76 -5.44 48.80
C ALA A 502 -6.69 -3.97 49.21
N ASN A 503 -7.48 -3.61 50.20
CA ASN A 503 -7.51 -2.28 50.81
C ASN A 503 -7.04 -2.30 52.27
N SER A 504 -6.90 -3.48 52.84
CA SER A 504 -6.44 -3.71 54.22
C SER A 504 -5.51 -4.92 54.31
N ILE A 505 -4.81 -5.06 55.41
CA ILE A 505 -3.96 -6.23 55.72
C ILE A 505 -4.83 -7.50 55.78
N GLU A 506 -6.03 -7.41 56.37
CA GLU A 506 -6.98 -8.51 56.43
C GLU A 506 -7.36 -9.03 55.04
N ASP A 507 -7.54 -8.12 54.04
CA ASP A 507 -7.78 -8.51 52.65
C ASP A 507 -6.57 -9.28 52.08
N VAL A 508 -5.35 -8.79 52.35
CA VAL A 508 -4.13 -9.45 51.88
C VAL A 508 -4.00 -10.86 52.46
N GLU A 509 -4.26 -11.02 53.77
CA GLU A 509 -4.23 -12.32 54.44
C GLU A 509 -5.22 -13.31 53.82
N LYS A 510 -6.47 -12.86 53.57
CA LYS A 510 -7.51 -13.67 52.94
C LYS A 510 -7.12 -14.06 51.54
N ILE A 511 -6.63 -13.10 50.73
CA ILE A 511 -6.22 -13.36 49.33
C ILE A 511 -5.09 -14.39 49.31
N PHE A 512 -4.12 -14.28 50.26
CA PHE A 512 -3.00 -15.20 50.35
C PHE A 512 -3.42 -16.62 50.77
N ASP A 513 -4.37 -16.74 51.72
CA ASP A 513 -4.90 -18.02 52.16
C ASP A 513 -5.70 -18.76 51.11
N ASP A 514 -6.39 -18.01 50.20
CA ASP A 514 -7.14 -18.54 49.07
C ASP A 514 -6.25 -18.89 47.83
N ALA A 515 -5.00 -18.43 47.83
CA ALA A 515 -4.10 -18.59 46.69
C ALA A 515 -3.48 -20.00 46.65
N LYS A 516 -3.39 -20.57 45.44
CA LYS A 516 -2.74 -21.86 45.20
C LYS A 516 -1.27 -21.75 44.85
N ASN A 517 -0.85 -20.58 44.39
CA ASN A 517 0.50 -20.29 43.91
C ASN A 517 1.05 -19.07 44.64
N LYS A 518 2.34 -18.77 44.40
CA LYS A 518 2.95 -17.50 44.83
C LYS A 518 2.17 -16.33 44.20
N LEU A 519 2.21 -15.20 44.89
CA LEU A 519 1.49 -14.00 44.42
C LEU A 519 2.43 -12.96 43.81
N VAL A 520 1.82 -12.08 43.02
CA VAL A 520 2.36 -10.85 42.49
C VAL A 520 1.49 -9.71 43.00
N ALA A 521 2.08 -8.67 43.59
CA ALA A 521 1.36 -7.46 44.01
C ALA A 521 1.63 -6.30 43.07
N LYS A 522 0.58 -5.53 42.73
CA LYS A 522 0.63 -4.38 41.84
C LYS A 522 -0.18 -3.22 42.42
N ILE A 523 0.26 -1.96 42.23
CA ILE A 523 -0.55 -0.81 42.59
C ILE A 523 -1.84 -0.74 41.76
N ALA A 524 -2.96 -0.43 42.41
CA ALA A 524 -4.22 -0.07 41.78
C ALA A 524 -4.43 1.44 41.88
N SER A 525 -4.29 2.16 40.77
CA SER A 525 -4.49 3.60 40.68
C SER A 525 -4.82 4.00 39.24
N LYS A 526 -5.76 4.93 39.08
CA LYS A 526 -6.11 5.53 37.80
C LYS A 526 -5.07 6.52 37.27
N ASP A 527 -4.29 7.11 38.21
CA ASP A 527 -3.32 8.14 37.90
C ASP A 527 -1.94 7.57 37.53
N ILE A 528 -1.75 6.26 37.69
CA ILE A 528 -0.45 5.59 37.47
C ILE A 528 -0.56 4.63 36.29
N ALA A 529 -0.08 5.10 35.12
CA ALA A 529 -0.16 4.33 33.87
C ALA A 529 0.93 3.26 33.72
N HIS A 530 2.18 3.51 34.22
CA HIS A 530 3.35 2.66 34.02
C HIS A 530 3.84 2.04 35.34
N LYS A 531 3.12 1.04 35.83
CA LYS A 531 3.37 0.42 37.13
C LYS A 531 4.73 -0.26 37.23
N THR A 532 5.17 -0.89 36.18
CA THR A 532 6.43 -1.67 36.11
C THR A 532 7.66 -0.77 36.08
N ASP A 533 7.62 0.34 35.36
CA ASP A 533 8.75 1.26 35.21
C ASP A 533 9.09 1.99 36.51
N CYS A 534 8.09 2.13 37.37
CA CYS A 534 8.25 2.74 38.70
C CYS A 534 8.59 1.73 39.80
N GLY A 535 8.72 0.44 39.48
CA GLY A 535 9.02 -0.61 40.46
C GLY A 535 7.85 -1.02 41.36
N TRP A 536 6.62 -0.58 41.09
CA TRP A 536 5.42 -0.87 41.91
C TRP A 536 4.74 -2.19 41.54
N VAL A 537 5.52 -3.14 41.05
CA VAL A 537 5.15 -4.55 40.85
C VAL A 537 6.12 -5.41 41.66
N VAL A 538 5.63 -6.11 42.67
CA VAL A 538 6.44 -7.01 43.50
C VAL A 538 6.07 -8.45 43.20
N VAL A 539 7.03 -9.22 42.72
CA VAL A 539 6.85 -10.61 42.29
C VAL A 539 7.41 -11.59 43.36
N TRP A 540 7.07 -12.88 43.20
CA TRP A 540 7.61 -13.96 44.05
C TRP A 540 7.16 -13.92 45.51
N LEU A 541 5.98 -13.42 45.83
CA LEU A 541 5.46 -13.39 47.16
C LEU A 541 5.10 -14.82 47.61
N ALA A 542 6.02 -15.44 48.34
CA ALA A 542 5.94 -16.87 48.72
C ALA A 542 5.37 -17.11 50.10
N THR A 543 5.35 -16.09 50.96
CA THR A 543 4.81 -16.17 52.32
C THR A 543 3.79 -15.04 52.55
N LYS A 544 2.89 -15.27 53.54
CA LYS A 544 1.91 -14.25 53.95
C LYS A 544 2.60 -12.94 54.35
N LYS A 545 3.74 -13.05 55.00
CA LYS A 545 4.56 -11.90 55.41
C LYS A 545 5.06 -11.13 54.18
N ASP A 546 5.58 -11.82 53.15
CA ASP A 546 6.07 -11.17 51.95
C ASP A 546 4.93 -10.38 51.28
N ALA A 547 3.68 -10.91 51.27
CA ALA A 547 2.53 -10.25 50.71
C ALA A 547 2.14 -8.99 51.48
N ILE A 548 2.17 -9.03 52.82
CA ILE A 548 1.91 -7.87 53.68
C ILE A 548 3.01 -6.81 53.51
N ASP A 549 4.27 -7.21 53.57
CA ASP A 549 5.42 -6.31 53.40
C ASP A 549 5.36 -5.60 52.01
N ALA A 550 5.01 -6.33 50.97
CA ALA A 550 4.81 -5.77 49.61
C ALA A 550 3.64 -4.76 49.54
N PHE A 551 2.50 -5.07 50.18
CA PHE A 551 1.36 -4.19 50.26
C PHE A 551 1.71 -2.84 50.90
N GLU A 552 2.32 -2.88 52.08
CA GLU A 552 2.72 -1.68 52.83
C GLU A 552 3.80 -0.89 52.06
N TRP A 553 4.77 -1.58 51.47
CA TRP A 553 5.86 -0.95 50.73
C TRP A 553 5.33 -0.24 49.47
N ILE A 554 4.45 -0.87 48.69
CA ILE A 554 3.84 -0.27 47.47
C ILE A 554 3.07 1.01 47.86
N LEU A 555 2.18 0.95 48.86
CA LEU A 555 1.42 2.09 49.29
C LEU A 555 2.28 3.25 49.79
N LYS A 556 3.31 2.95 50.60
CA LYS A 556 4.24 3.96 51.10
C LYS A 556 5.09 4.57 49.99
N SER A 557 5.58 3.75 49.08
CA SER A 557 6.41 4.18 47.95
C SER A 557 5.62 5.10 47.02
N VAL A 558 4.41 4.69 46.61
CA VAL A 558 3.54 5.49 45.72
C VAL A 558 3.23 6.85 46.34
N LYS A 559 2.84 6.89 47.61
CA LYS A 559 2.56 8.16 48.31
C LYS A 559 3.79 9.09 48.40
N SER A 560 4.99 8.52 48.44
CA SER A 560 6.22 9.31 48.43
C SER A 560 6.56 9.93 47.10
N PHE A 561 6.31 9.22 45.97
CA PHE A 561 6.67 9.67 44.65
C PHE A 561 5.53 10.45 43.96
N HIS A 562 4.27 10.08 44.27
CA HIS A 562 3.05 10.71 43.75
C HIS A 562 2.06 11.04 44.87
N PRO A 563 2.33 12.10 45.66
CA PRO A 563 1.49 12.45 46.83
C PRO A 563 0.03 12.69 46.50
N ASP A 564 -0.25 13.19 45.32
CA ASP A 564 -1.58 13.57 44.84
C ASP A 564 -2.34 12.45 44.08
N ALA A 565 -1.68 11.29 43.87
CA ALA A 565 -2.32 10.19 43.14
C ALA A 565 -3.43 9.54 43.95
N GLN A 566 -4.56 9.31 43.31
CA GLN A 566 -5.66 8.57 43.89
C GLN A 566 -5.34 7.07 43.84
N ILE A 567 -5.19 6.45 45.00
CA ILE A 567 -4.87 5.04 45.18
C ILE A 567 -6.13 4.26 45.51
N ASP A 568 -6.50 3.31 44.65
CA ASP A 568 -7.65 2.44 44.88
C ASP A 568 -7.31 1.23 45.75
N GLY A 569 -5.99 0.91 45.94
CA GLY A 569 -5.50 -0.21 46.73
C GLY A 569 -4.29 -0.88 46.10
N VAL A 570 -4.04 -2.12 46.46
CA VAL A 570 -3.04 -3.01 45.82
C VAL A 570 -3.73 -4.26 45.30
N THR A 571 -3.52 -4.59 44.04
CA THR A 571 -4.07 -5.83 43.46
C THR A 571 -3.06 -6.98 43.59
N PHE A 572 -3.58 -8.16 43.84
CA PHE A 572 -2.84 -9.40 43.90
C PHE A 572 -3.30 -10.38 42.85
N GLN A 573 -2.34 -11.01 42.16
CA GLN A 573 -2.58 -12.07 41.17
C GLN A 573 -1.75 -13.30 41.52
N GLU A 574 -2.22 -14.48 41.09
CA GLU A 574 -1.38 -15.69 41.17
C GLU A 574 -0.24 -15.61 40.16
N MET A 575 0.94 -16.03 40.58
CA MET A 575 2.12 -16.06 39.71
C MET A 575 2.02 -17.22 38.72
N LEU A 576 2.11 -16.89 37.45
CA LEU A 576 2.12 -17.87 36.37
C LEU A 576 3.51 -18.45 36.13
N PRO A 577 3.64 -19.67 35.58
CA PRO A 577 4.90 -20.25 35.16
C PRO A 577 5.57 -19.39 34.09
N LYS A 578 6.87 -19.61 33.88
CA LYS A 578 7.63 -18.89 32.85
C LYS A 578 6.99 -19.11 31.50
N SER A 579 6.60 -18.05 30.84
CA SER A 579 5.90 -18.01 29.57
C SER A 579 6.53 -17.00 28.60
N LYS A 580 6.17 -17.06 27.33
CA LYS A 580 6.53 -16.01 26.36
C LYS A 580 5.59 -14.84 26.57
N GLU A 581 6.15 -13.63 26.54
CA GLU A 581 5.37 -12.39 26.70
C GLU A 581 5.06 -11.78 25.34
N ILE A 582 3.78 -11.64 25.06
CA ILE A 582 3.26 -11.07 23.82
C ILE A 582 2.40 -9.88 24.19
N PHE A 583 2.47 -8.82 23.39
CA PHE A 583 1.52 -7.72 23.53
C PHE A 583 0.55 -7.68 22.34
N ILE A 584 -0.66 -7.22 22.61
CA ILE A 584 -1.72 -7.00 21.64
C ILE A 584 -2.21 -5.57 21.82
N TRP A 585 -2.20 -4.81 20.76
CA TRP A 585 -2.68 -3.45 20.78
C TRP A 585 -3.72 -3.25 19.68
N MET A 586 -4.91 -2.76 20.09
CA MET A 586 -5.95 -2.33 19.18
C MET A 586 -6.06 -0.82 19.25
N LYS A 587 -6.07 -0.16 18.10
CA LYS A 587 -6.20 1.30 18.04
C LYS A 587 -7.14 1.72 16.93
N ARG A 588 -7.98 2.72 17.23
CA ARG A 588 -8.88 3.31 16.25
C ARG A 588 -8.19 4.46 15.54
N ASP A 589 -7.94 4.29 14.25
CA ASP A 589 -7.37 5.33 13.39
C ASP A 589 -8.47 6.15 12.74
N SER A 590 -8.25 7.46 12.64
CA SER A 590 -9.25 8.39 12.09
C SER A 590 -9.49 8.21 10.58
N SER A 591 -8.47 7.73 9.85
CA SER A 591 -8.48 7.62 8.39
C SER A 591 -8.73 6.21 7.87
N PHE A 592 -8.21 5.18 8.58
CA PHE A 592 -8.19 3.79 8.11
C PHE A 592 -8.97 2.81 8.97
N TRP A 593 -9.50 3.20 10.13
CA TRP A 593 -10.22 2.36 11.07
C TRP A 593 -9.36 1.68 12.13
N ASP A 594 -9.87 0.48 12.53
CA ASP A 594 -9.31 -0.28 13.61
C ASP A 594 -8.03 -0.99 13.17
N LEU A 595 -6.97 -0.81 13.93
CA LEU A 595 -5.68 -1.44 13.73
C LEU A 595 -5.47 -2.53 14.76
N LEU A 596 -5.05 -3.71 14.33
CA LEU A 596 -4.51 -4.76 15.17
C LEU A 596 -2.99 -4.75 15.07
N ILE A 597 -2.32 -4.63 16.20
CA ILE A 597 -0.87 -4.62 16.32
C ILE A 597 -0.48 -5.73 17.30
N ILE A 598 0.47 -6.56 16.89
CA ILE A 598 1.03 -7.62 17.73
C ILE A 598 2.55 -7.50 17.78
N GLY A 599 3.16 -7.94 18.87
CA GLY A 599 4.59 -7.98 19.01
C GLY A 599 5.04 -8.73 20.28
N MET A 600 6.35 -8.82 20.46
CA MET A 600 6.97 -9.42 21.63
C MET A 600 7.78 -8.38 22.42
N TRP A 601 7.86 -8.58 23.75
CA TRP A 601 8.72 -7.82 24.65
C TRP A 601 8.55 -6.30 24.58
N TRP A 602 7.47 -5.81 25.12
CA TRP A 602 7.12 -4.39 25.16
C TRP A 602 8.26 -3.45 25.61
N ILE A 603 9.06 -3.86 26.61
CA ILE A 603 10.15 -3.03 27.14
C ILE A 603 11.20 -2.68 26.06
N PHE A 604 11.34 -3.50 25.03
CA PHE A 604 12.30 -3.32 23.95
C PHE A 604 11.67 -2.96 22.60
N VAL A 605 10.36 -2.77 22.54
CA VAL A 605 9.64 -2.43 21.30
C VAL A 605 10.20 -1.17 20.64
N ASN A 606 10.51 -0.14 21.44
CA ASN A 606 11.10 1.10 20.94
C ASN A 606 12.53 0.94 20.40
N ILE A 607 13.23 -0.15 20.77
CA ILE A 607 14.60 -0.42 20.34
C ILE A 607 14.63 -1.36 19.14
N TYR A 608 13.84 -2.44 19.16
CA TYR A 608 13.85 -3.48 18.14
C TYR A 608 12.79 -3.33 17.08
N GLU A 609 11.73 -2.55 17.34
CA GLU A 609 10.58 -2.30 16.45
C GLU A 609 9.98 -3.59 15.84
N ASP A 610 10.03 -4.71 16.58
CA ASP A 610 9.51 -5.99 16.11
C ASP A 610 8.02 -6.11 16.37
N VAL A 611 7.26 -5.41 15.53
CA VAL A 611 5.81 -5.37 15.55
C VAL A 611 5.26 -5.64 14.16
N TYR A 612 4.11 -6.29 14.11
CA TYR A 612 3.36 -6.45 12.86
C TYR A 612 1.95 -5.91 13.01
N MET A 613 1.48 -5.19 11.99
CA MET A 613 0.19 -4.51 12.00
C MET A 613 -0.68 -5.01 10.84
N LYS A 614 -1.98 -5.07 11.09
CA LYS A 614 -3.02 -5.24 10.06
C LYS A 614 -4.23 -4.36 10.32
N LEU A 615 -4.93 -4.00 9.24
CA LEU A 615 -6.25 -3.37 9.34
C LEU A 615 -7.28 -4.40 9.78
N SER A 616 -8.02 -4.09 10.83
CA SER A 616 -9.08 -4.94 11.40
C SER A 616 -10.43 -4.71 10.67
N PRO A 617 -11.32 -5.71 10.56
CA PRO A 617 -11.20 -7.06 11.12
C PRO A 617 -10.39 -8.02 10.25
N VAL A 618 -9.68 -8.95 10.88
CA VAL A 618 -8.87 -10.00 10.24
C VAL A 618 -9.29 -11.39 10.72
N GLY A 619 -9.20 -12.39 9.85
CA GLY A 619 -9.52 -13.77 10.17
C GLY A 619 -8.45 -14.46 11.03
N LYS A 620 -8.81 -15.56 11.71
CA LYS A 620 -7.87 -16.32 12.56
C LYS A 620 -6.62 -16.79 11.81
N THR A 621 -6.77 -17.20 10.56
CA THR A 621 -5.62 -17.60 9.71
C THR A 621 -4.66 -16.43 9.50
N GLU A 622 -5.19 -15.24 9.18
CA GLU A 622 -4.37 -14.05 8.99
C GLU A 622 -3.69 -13.59 10.29
N ILE A 623 -4.37 -13.69 11.44
CA ILE A 623 -3.77 -13.43 12.77
C ILE A 623 -2.58 -14.36 12.98
N ARG A 624 -2.71 -15.65 12.64
CA ARG A 624 -1.61 -16.61 12.74
C ARG A 624 -0.45 -16.25 11.81
N GLU A 625 -0.74 -15.83 10.59
CA GLU A 625 0.27 -15.38 9.64
C GLU A 625 1.03 -14.12 10.11
N MET A 626 0.37 -13.21 10.85
CA MET A 626 1.03 -12.02 11.40
C MET A 626 2.28 -12.38 12.23
N PHE A 627 2.24 -13.46 12.99
CA PHE A 627 3.38 -13.91 13.80
C PHE A 627 4.57 -14.33 12.96
N SER A 628 4.36 -14.93 11.78
CA SER A 628 5.45 -15.37 10.89
C SER A 628 6.29 -14.19 10.34
N HIS A 629 5.77 -12.98 10.41
CA HIS A 629 6.45 -11.76 9.99
C HIS A 629 7.30 -11.11 11.11
N LEU A 630 7.17 -11.58 12.36
CA LEU A 630 7.99 -11.09 13.46
C LEU A 630 9.41 -11.70 13.39
N LYS A 631 10.42 -10.89 13.63
CA LYS A 631 11.83 -11.35 13.70
C LYS A 631 12.02 -12.44 14.77
N TRP A 632 11.22 -12.33 15.85
CA TRP A 632 11.24 -13.25 16.99
C TRP A 632 10.34 -14.48 16.82
N TYR A 633 9.67 -14.64 15.66
CA TYR A 633 8.83 -15.81 15.38
C TYR A 633 9.51 -17.17 15.69
N PRO A 634 10.81 -17.38 15.36
CA PRO A 634 11.47 -18.64 15.71
C PRO A 634 11.46 -18.97 17.20
N ILE A 635 11.45 -17.96 18.08
CA ILE A 635 11.36 -18.15 19.55
C ILE A 635 9.96 -18.62 19.96
N LEU A 636 8.93 -18.18 19.25
CA LEU A 636 7.54 -18.61 19.49
C LEU A 636 7.27 -20.00 18.96
N ASN A 637 7.84 -20.35 17.81
CA ASN A 637 7.55 -21.57 17.10
C ASN A 637 8.46 -22.75 17.52
N TRP A 638 9.75 -22.56 17.50
CA TRP A 638 10.76 -23.51 18.05
C TRP A 638 12.16 -22.90 17.99
N ALA A 639 12.79 -22.68 19.12
CA ALA A 639 14.18 -22.29 19.19
C ALA A 639 14.94 -23.06 20.27
N ARG A 640 16.03 -23.74 19.92
CA ARG A 640 17.04 -24.29 20.83
C ARG A 640 16.48 -25.03 22.07
N TRP A 641 15.67 -26.07 21.92
CA TRP A 641 15.11 -26.87 23.01
C TRP A 641 13.93 -26.23 23.76
N ASP A 642 13.41 -25.09 23.31
CA ASP A 642 12.23 -24.48 23.87
C ASP A 642 10.96 -24.99 23.13
N THR A 643 9.89 -25.27 23.87
CA THR A 643 8.64 -25.74 23.27
C THR A 643 7.91 -24.60 22.54
N PRO A 644 7.24 -24.87 21.39
CA PRO A 644 6.41 -23.86 20.75
C PRO A 644 5.24 -23.48 21.66
N ILE A 645 4.74 -22.25 21.48
CA ILE A 645 3.52 -21.81 22.16
C ILE A 645 2.28 -22.46 21.55
N ASP A 646 1.18 -22.48 22.29
CA ASP A 646 -0.14 -22.77 21.74
C ASP A 646 -0.66 -21.57 20.93
N PHE A 647 -0.36 -21.56 19.63
CA PHE A 647 -0.83 -20.53 18.71
C PHE A 647 -2.33 -20.46 18.58
N ASP A 648 -3.06 -21.57 18.74
CA ASP A 648 -4.50 -21.59 18.56
C ASP A 648 -5.19 -20.87 19.73
N SER A 649 -4.73 -21.08 20.95
CA SER A 649 -5.17 -20.34 22.14
C SER A 649 -4.87 -18.84 22.02
N LEU A 650 -3.65 -18.47 21.57
CA LEU A 650 -3.26 -17.08 21.41
C LEU A 650 -4.07 -16.37 20.30
N VAL A 651 -4.25 -17.03 19.16
CA VAL A 651 -5.07 -16.52 18.05
C VAL A 651 -6.52 -16.34 18.47
N ASP A 652 -7.06 -17.23 19.30
CA ASP A 652 -8.42 -17.13 19.82
C ASP A 652 -8.59 -15.89 20.72
N ILE A 653 -7.64 -15.65 21.61
CA ILE A 653 -7.62 -14.42 22.44
C ILE A 653 -7.60 -13.17 21.56
N ILE A 654 -6.69 -13.09 20.58
CA ILE A 654 -6.58 -11.93 19.68
C ILE A 654 -7.90 -11.72 18.91
N PHE A 655 -8.49 -12.79 18.42
CA PHE A 655 -9.75 -12.71 17.68
C PHE A 655 -10.92 -12.22 18.55
N LYS A 656 -10.98 -12.67 19.82
CA LYS A 656 -11.93 -12.19 20.82
C LYS A 656 -11.73 -10.70 21.13
N ILE A 657 -10.48 -10.26 21.36
CA ILE A 657 -10.15 -8.85 21.60
C ILE A 657 -10.54 -7.96 20.41
N MET A 658 -10.23 -8.42 19.20
CA MET A 658 -10.66 -7.72 17.98
C MET A 658 -12.18 -7.63 17.87
N SER A 659 -12.91 -8.70 18.24
CA SER A 659 -14.37 -8.71 18.25
C SER A 659 -14.94 -7.74 19.29
N ILE A 660 -14.36 -7.65 20.48
CA ILE A 660 -14.70 -6.67 21.52
C ILE A 660 -14.54 -5.25 20.97
N PHE A 661 -13.35 -4.95 20.40
CA PHE A 661 -13.05 -3.64 19.87
C PHE A 661 -13.97 -3.23 18.70
N SER A 662 -14.33 -4.18 17.86
CA SER A 662 -15.26 -3.96 16.76
C SER A 662 -16.71 -3.73 17.24
N THR A 663 -17.10 -4.33 18.37
CA THR A 663 -18.45 -4.22 18.93
C THR A 663 -18.64 -2.89 19.68
N PHE A 664 -17.71 -2.54 20.59
CA PHE A 664 -17.82 -1.36 21.45
C PHE A 664 -17.11 -0.15 20.83
N LYS A 665 -17.88 0.70 20.15
CA LYS A 665 -17.33 1.85 19.41
C LYS A 665 -16.79 2.98 20.27
N ASP A 666 -17.19 3.06 21.52
CA ASP A 666 -16.70 4.04 22.49
C ASP A 666 -15.27 3.74 22.93
N ILE A 667 -14.82 2.49 22.83
CA ILE A 667 -13.42 2.09 23.08
C ILE A 667 -12.56 2.55 21.92
N LYS A 668 -11.59 3.43 22.16
CA LYS A 668 -10.66 3.98 21.17
C LYS A 668 -9.36 3.22 21.11
N GLU A 669 -8.96 2.59 22.22
CA GLU A 669 -7.72 1.85 22.30
C GLU A 669 -7.83 0.70 23.33
N ILE A 670 -7.27 -0.45 23.00
CA ILE A 670 -7.08 -1.58 23.93
C ILE A 670 -5.59 -1.92 23.93
N ASP A 671 -4.96 -1.81 25.09
CA ASP A 671 -3.58 -2.22 25.33
C ASP A 671 -3.57 -3.45 26.24
N ILE A 672 -3.15 -4.59 25.69
CA ILE A 672 -2.99 -5.84 26.44
C ILE A 672 -1.51 -6.17 26.50
N ASN A 673 -0.97 -6.14 27.71
CA ASN A 673 0.46 -6.25 27.93
C ASN A 673 0.82 -6.60 29.37
N PRO A 674 1.27 -7.87 29.58
CA PRO A 674 1.46 -8.92 28.58
C PRO A 674 0.30 -9.90 28.45
N VAL A 675 0.29 -10.64 27.35
CA VAL A 675 -0.31 -11.99 27.28
C VAL A 675 0.81 -12.99 27.53
N PHE A 676 0.64 -13.87 28.50
CA PHE A 676 1.53 -15.00 28.72
C PHE A 676 1.07 -16.20 27.90
N SER A 677 1.98 -16.72 27.09
CA SER A 677 1.71 -17.85 26.23
C SER A 677 2.76 -18.95 26.42
N ASN A 678 2.33 -20.19 26.60
CA ASN A 678 3.15 -21.38 26.76
C ASN A 678 2.67 -22.51 25.81
N GLU A 679 3.14 -23.70 25.99
CA GLU A 679 2.82 -24.87 25.14
C GLU A 679 1.37 -25.37 25.26
N SER A 680 0.62 -24.97 26.28
CA SER A 680 -0.72 -25.47 26.56
C SER A 680 -1.82 -24.43 26.46
N ASP A 681 -1.51 -23.16 26.74
CA ASP A 681 -2.50 -22.09 26.84
C ASP A 681 -1.89 -20.68 26.65
N SER A 682 -2.77 -19.71 26.53
CA SER A 682 -2.46 -18.28 26.55
C SER A 682 -3.42 -17.57 27.50
N ILE A 683 -2.92 -16.64 28.30
CA ILE A 683 -3.72 -15.91 29.28
C ILE A 683 -3.29 -14.42 29.34
N ILE A 684 -4.27 -13.53 29.40
CA ILE A 684 -4.05 -12.10 29.57
C ILE A 684 -3.68 -11.82 31.03
N VAL A 685 -2.58 -11.10 31.25
CA VAL A 685 -2.07 -10.73 32.59
C VAL A 685 -2.42 -9.29 32.95
N ASP A 686 -2.38 -8.36 31.99
CA ASP A 686 -2.79 -6.98 32.18
C ASP A 686 -3.47 -6.44 30.91
N ALA A 687 -4.48 -5.60 31.11
CA ALA A 687 -5.25 -5.01 30.03
C ALA A 687 -5.75 -3.62 30.40
N LYS A 688 -5.67 -2.67 29.45
CA LYS A 688 -6.16 -1.31 29.60
C LYS A 688 -7.05 -0.96 28.41
N PHE A 689 -8.24 -0.43 28.72
CA PHE A 689 -9.23 0.01 27.72
C PHE A 689 -9.42 1.51 27.84
N TYR A 690 -9.10 2.26 26.78
CA TYR A 690 -9.20 3.71 26.71
C TYR A 690 -10.44 4.12 25.89
N LEU A 691 -11.17 5.16 26.39
CA LEU A 691 -12.39 5.69 25.79
C LEU A 691 -12.15 7.01 25.04
#